data_324a35faf63d161a73efa818fdf72020
#
_entry.id   324a35faf63d161a73efa818fdf72020
#
_cell.length_a   1.000
_cell.length_b   1.000
_cell.length_c   1.000
_cell.angle_alpha   90.00
_cell.angle_beta   90.00
_cell.angle_gamma   90.00
#
_symmetry.space_group_name_H-M   'P 1'
#
loop_
_entity.id
_entity.type
_entity.pdbx_description
1 polymer ?
#
loop_
_entity_poly.entity_id
_entity_poly.type
_entity_poly.pdbx_seq_one_letter_code
_entity_poly.pdbx_strand_id
1 'polypeptide(L)'
;MSLDPYSLCPGGRDKKIRFCCPDMIKEIDQIERLLESKQTGSCLTFIESLEKSHPNCACLNAAKLTIFRTENRWEDALALAKPFAERESENPVAASEYALALAAHSDFRQAVSVLIDGFERSQEGTIHSSLLSGALQIAAQLFITGHVLPVIGIANRLKSFPLVAEQANNLLLQASSMSEIPMLLRDMLTDNECPDDFPGKADFEDGVEFLALMQWKKALAKFESLTGHAAAWPNIWRNVAAVRYWLIDEEGGSEALRQFATLPNTLSEDAADAEAIRLFMADNALGDNMELVRLEIPIADADAVRERLLSTPNFITTDFDKRSYTSNDIPPPQGAFIVLDKPFVKTAEELSLQTVSTQTATCLLFGRETDRSARLEVRDLLADDRPAFETLLHETLGELCQEPTKTEPGPSMSKTHARIQRRFRIVPEIAPAPDTVHNMILEYLKTEFVDFWCDHPLGLLDGKTPKEAAGDPNYVARIQGAIQLIEYWIIDDAAFEIVDVLRTRLGLPLFGPIAIPEGPDSNPMAFLDSQPIWRWFRFDVEKLPLDTLLEGLQILAVVKESRALYRFAKELLNRPMKETPSQARFLAFEGLIDVCLRTEKLEEALEWIEKAKNEAMEEKRSDAVWNFREVTILLSLGRAAESHAALQHLINEHGREEGVMQALNQLFVRLGLINPDGTPTARAMQSREPQQVSGLWTPDAEAGVPAENASKLWTPD
;
A
#
# COMPACT_ATOMS: atom_id res chain seq x y z
N MET A 1 -23.89 -34.99 -9.78
CA MET A 1 -23.92 -36.19 -8.91
C MET A 1 -25.20 -36.11 -8.08
N SER A 2 -25.81 -37.23 -7.66
CA SER A 2 -26.93 -37.13 -6.75
C SER A 2 -26.43 -36.80 -5.35
N LEU A 3 -27.12 -35.91 -4.65
CA LEU A 3 -26.83 -35.53 -3.27
C LEU A 3 -26.73 -36.76 -2.36
N ASP A 4 -25.65 -36.87 -1.58
CA ASP A 4 -25.51 -37.93 -0.58
C ASP A 4 -26.38 -37.62 0.66
N PRO A 5 -27.43 -38.37 0.97
CA PRO A 5 -28.25 -38.12 2.14
C PRO A 5 -27.49 -38.19 3.49
N TYR A 6 -26.30 -38.79 3.49
CA TYR A 6 -25.44 -38.88 4.67
C TYR A 6 -24.43 -37.76 4.82
N SER A 7 -24.35 -36.83 3.86
CA SER A 7 -23.59 -35.60 4.00
C SER A 7 -24.21 -34.68 5.06
N LEU A 8 -23.40 -33.74 5.57
CA LEU A 8 -23.88 -32.74 6.51
C LEU A 8 -24.90 -31.79 5.87
N CYS A 9 -25.78 -31.24 6.68
CA CYS A 9 -26.81 -30.31 6.25
C CYS A 9 -26.18 -29.04 5.64
N PRO A 10 -26.47 -28.68 4.38
CA PRO A 10 -25.92 -27.47 3.75
C PRO A 10 -26.41 -26.17 4.42
N GLY A 11 -27.45 -26.23 5.23
CA GLY A 11 -27.91 -25.13 6.07
C GLY A 11 -27.11 -24.92 7.36
N GLY A 12 -25.99 -25.64 7.54
CA GLY A 12 -25.08 -25.45 8.67
C GLY A 12 -25.48 -26.12 9.99
N ARG A 13 -26.52 -26.90 10.00
CA ARG A 13 -26.86 -27.68 11.21
C ARG A 13 -25.95 -28.90 11.27
N ASP A 14 -25.38 -29.19 12.44
CA ASP A 14 -24.52 -30.36 12.68
C ASP A 14 -25.34 -31.69 12.69
N LYS A 15 -26.03 -31.95 11.59
CA LYS A 15 -26.81 -33.16 11.33
C LYS A 15 -26.70 -33.54 9.86
N LYS A 16 -26.72 -34.86 9.59
CA LYS A 16 -26.80 -35.33 8.22
C LYS A 16 -28.15 -34.96 7.60
N ILE A 17 -28.19 -34.69 6.30
CA ILE A 17 -29.40 -34.25 5.58
C ILE A 17 -30.59 -35.14 5.87
N ARG A 18 -30.39 -36.47 5.82
CA ARG A 18 -31.47 -37.45 6.10
C ARG A 18 -32.09 -37.33 7.50
N PHE A 19 -31.41 -36.72 8.47
CA PHE A 19 -31.92 -36.51 9.83
C PHE A 19 -32.34 -35.06 10.09
N CYS A 20 -31.82 -34.13 9.30
CA CYS A 20 -32.16 -32.71 9.39
C CYS A 20 -33.38 -32.35 8.52
N CYS A 21 -33.36 -32.78 7.27
CA CYS A 21 -34.32 -32.40 6.25
C CYS A 21 -34.79 -33.67 5.45
N PRO A 22 -35.33 -34.72 6.11
CA PRO A 22 -35.64 -35.99 5.46
C PRO A 22 -36.62 -35.86 4.32
N ASP A 23 -37.57 -34.94 4.43
CA ASP A 23 -38.64 -34.72 3.46
C ASP A 23 -38.23 -33.79 2.30
N MET A 24 -36.98 -33.25 2.30
CA MET A 24 -36.50 -32.30 1.33
C MET A 24 -35.23 -32.74 0.58
N ILE A 25 -34.86 -34.02 0.64
CA ILE A 25 -33.61 -34.52 0.03
C ILE A 25 -33.59 -34.28 -1.48
N LYS A 26 -34.72 -34.53 -2.16
CA LYS A 26 -34.86 -34.36 -3.61
C LYS A 26 -34.87 -32.88 -4.01
N GLU A 27 -35.51 -32.07 -3.20
CA GLU A 27 -35.61 -30.63 -3.38
C GLU A 27 -34.25 -29.95 -3.21
N ILE A 28 -33.47 -30.38 -2.21
CA ILE A 28 -32.10 -29.89 -2.00
C ILE A 28 -31.18 -30.28 -3.18
N ASP A 29 -31.27 -31.54 -3.65
CA ASP A 29 -30.54 -32.02 -4.84
C ASP A 29 -30.91 -31.19 -6.10
N GLN A 30 -32.17 -30.80 -6.25
CA GLN A 30 -32.61 -29.93 -7.35
C GLN A 30 -32.09 -28.53 -7.19
N ILE A 31 -32.07 -27.94 -5.99
CA ILE A 31 -31.51 -26.62 -5.69
C ILE A 31 -30.02 -26.61 -6.05
N GLU A 32 -29.25 -27.60 -5.62
CA GLU A 32 -27.81 -27.70 -5.95
C GLU A 32 -27.57 -27.73 -7.46
N ARG A 33 -28.33 -28.53 -8.22
CA ARG A 33 -28.24 -28.59 -9.68
C ARG A 33 -28.57 -27.26 -10.36
N LEU A 34 -29.57 -26.53 -9.86
CA LEU A 34 -29.93 -25.20 -10.38
C LEU A 34 -28.85 -24.18 -10.10
N LEU A 35 -28.22 -24.23 -8.91
CA LEU A 35 -27.10 -23.38 -8.54
C LEU A 35 -25.84 -23.68 -9.39
N GLU A 36 -25.48 -24.96 -9.56
CA GLU A 36 -24.37 -25.39 -10.40
C GLU A 36 -24.55 -24.95 -11.87
N SER A 37 -25.79 -25.03 -12.38
CA SER A 37 -26.12 -24.58 -13.75
C SER A 37 -26.34 -23.07 -13.87
N LYS A 38 -26.11 -22.29 -12.81
CA LYS A 38 -26.31 -20.83 -12.74
C LYS A 38 -27.72 -20.36 -13.10
N GLN A 39 -28.71 -21.17 -12.85
CA GLN A 39 -30.13 -20.85 -13.08
C GLN A 39 -30.76 -20.21 -11.83
N THR A 40 -30.18 -19.06 -11.42
CA THR A 40 -30.49 -18.37 -10.15
C THR A 40 -31.97 -17.98 -10.03
N GLY A 41 -32.56 -17.41 -11.07
CA GLY A 41 -33.97 -16.99 -11.07
C GLY A 41 -34.95 -18.18 -10.91
N SER A 42 -34.69 -19.30 -11.63
CA SER A 42 -35.50 -20.50 -11.50
C SER A 42 -35.33 -21.14 -10.11
N CYS A 43 -34.09 -21.11 -9.59
CA CYS A 43 -33.76 -21.60 -8.25
C CYS A 43 -34.52 -20.82 -7.18
N LEU A 44 -34.50 -19.48 -7.27
CA LEU A 44 -35.15 -18.57 -6.33
C LEU A 44 -36.70 -18.85 -6.30
N THR A 45 -37.33 -18.92 -7.47
CA THR A 45 -38.75 -19.22 -7.58
C THR A 45 -39.08 -20.60 -6.97
N PHE A 46 -38.20 -21.58 -7.18
CA PHE A 46 -38.38 -22.92 -6.60
C PHE A 46 -38.25 -22.87 -5.07
N ILE A 47 -37.23 -22.19 -4.53
CA ILE A 47 -37.06 -22.01 -3.09
C ILE A 47 -38.28 -21.31 -2.47
N GLU A 48 -38.80 -20.23 -3.07
CA GLU A 48 -39.98 -19.50 -2.59
C GLU A 48 -41.23 -20.39 -2.55
N SER A 49 -41.33 -21.36 -3.45
CA SER A 49 -42.42 -22.35 -3.40
C SER A 49 -42.30 -23.30 -2.22
N LEU A 50 -41.07 -23.70 -1.86
CA LEU A 50 -40.78 -24.59 -0.74
C LEU A 50 -40.89 -23.90 0.62
N GLU A 51 -40.59 -22.61 0.70
CA GLU A 51 -40.72 -21.83 1.93
C GLU A 51 -42.16 -21.80 2.47
N LYS A 52 -43.17 -21.97 1.61
CA LYS A 52 -44.59 -22.04 2.03
C LYS A 52 -44.89 -23.25 2.91
N SER A 53 -44.22 -24.35 2.65
CA SER A 53 -44.38 -25.61 3.42
C SER A 53 -43.29 -25.80 4.49
N HIS A 54 -42.11 -25.20 4.27
CA HIS A 54 -40.94 -25.29 5.17
C HIS A 54 -40.40 -23.91 5.54
N PRO A 55 -41.20 -23.08 6.26
CA PRO A 55 -40.78 -21.76 6.63
C PRO A 55 -39.54 -21.79 7.53
N ASN A 56 -38.60 -20.88 7.30
CA ASN A 56 -37.34 -20.72 8.07
C ASN A 56 -36.41 -21.96 8.01
N CYS A 57 -36.51 -22.78 6.96
CA CYS A 57 -35.59 -23.89 6.77
C CYS A 57 -34.14 -23.37 6.51
N ALA A 58 -33.18 -23.83 7.31
CA ALA A 58 -31.80 -23.41 7.22
C ALA A 58 -31.19 -23.66 5.84
N CYS A 59 -31.49 -24.82 5.20
CA CYS A 59 -30.98 -25.13 3.85
C CYS A 59 -31.54 -24.17 2.79
N LEU A 60 -32.80 -23.77 2.88
CA LEU A 60 -33.42 -22.82 1.96
C LEU A 60 -32.81 -21.41 2.15
N ASN A 61 -32.63 -20.97 3.41
CA ASN A 61 -31.99 -19.71 3.71
C ASN A 61 -30.55 -19.66 3.17
N ALA A 62 -29.76 -20.72 3.38
CA ALA A 62 -28.38 -20.77 2.89
C ALA A 62 -28.33 -20.73 1.35
N ALA A 63 -29.18 -21.47 0.66
CA ALA A 63 -29.27 -21.45 -0.80
C ALA A 63 -29.69 -20.08 -1.33
N LYS A 64 -30.66 -19.41 -0.69
CA LYS A 64 -31.17 -18.11 -1.07
C LYS A 64 -30.11 -17.04 -0.86
N LEU A 65 -29.35 -17.08 0.24
CA LEU A 65 -28.21 -16.20 0.52
C LEU A 65 -27.09 -16.36 -0.51
N THR A 66 -26.80 -17.61 -0.93
CA THR A 66 -25.85 -17.87 -2.03
C THR A 66 -26.28 -17.19 -3.33
N ILE A 67 -27.59 -17.22 -3.67
CA ILE A 67 -28.12 -16.54 -4.86
C ILE A 67 -27.96 -15.03 -4.72
N PHE A 68 -28.41 -14.44 -3.62
CA PHE A 68 -28.34 -12.99 -3.40
C PHE A 68 -26.90 -12.46 -3.50
N ARG A 69 -25.95 -13.20 -2.92
CA ARG A 69 -24.53 -12.88 -3.00
C ARG A 69 -23.99 -12.96 -4.44
N THR A 70 -24.36 -14.02 -5.18
CA THR A 70 -23.96 -14.19 -6.59
C THR A 70 -24.52 -13.08 -7.50
N GLU A 71 -25.70 -12.57 -7.18
CA GLU A 71 -26.36 -11.48 -7.91
C GLU A 71 -26.04 -10.09 -7.35
N ASN A 72 -25.11 -9.96 -6.39
CA ASN A 72 -24.76 -8.72 -5.68
C ASN A 72 -25.96 -8.03 -5.00
N ARG A 73 -26.98 -8.77 -4.58
CA ARG A 73 -28.18 -8.29 -3.89
C ARG A 73 -27.94 -8.25 -2.38
N TRP A 74 -27.03 -7.40 -1.97
CA TRP A 74 -26.55 -7.38 -0.58
C TRP A 74 -27.57 -6.89 0.44
N GLU A 75 -28.48 -5.99 0.06
CA GLU A 75 -29.59 -5.56 0.92
C GLU A 75 -30.54 -6.73 1.25
N ASP A 76 -30.92 -7.52 0.22
CA ASP A 76 -31.73 -8.72 0.40
C ASP A 76 -30.98 -9.77 1.24
N ALA A 77 -29.67 -9.92 1.01
CA ALA A 77 -28.84 -10.82 1.80
C ALA A 77 -28.82 -10.43 3.28
N LEU A 78 -28.62 -9.15 3.59
CA LEU A 78 -28.61 -8.65 4.96
C LEU A 78 -29.97 -8.84 5.65
N ALA A 79 -31.06 -8.51 4.94
CA ALA A 79 -32.44 -8.66 5.44
C ALA A 79 -32.80 -10.10 5.78
N LEU A 80 -32.21 -11.10 5.07
CA LEU A 80 -32.41 -12.53 5.34
C LEU A 80 -31.42 -13.09 6.37
N ALA A 81 -30.14 -12.73 6.25
CA ALA A 81 -29.05 -13.29 7.07
C ALA A 81 -29.16 -12.91 8.54
N LYS A 82 -29.50 -11.65 8.85
CA LYS A 82 -29.66 -11.17 10.23
C LYS A 82 -30.68 -11.99 11.03
N PRO A 83 -31.97 -12.09 10.65
CA PRO A 83 -32.95 -12.91 11.38
C PRO A 83 -32.63 -14.40 11.34
N PHE A 84 -31.91 -14.90 10.34
CA PHE A 84 -31.41 -16.25 10.31
C PHE A 84 -30.39 -16.51 11.41
N ALA A 85 -29.37 -15.63 11.55
CA ALA A 85 -28.35 -15.73 12.59
C ALA A 85 -28.93 -15.51 14.00
N GLU A 86 -29.87 -14.60 14.17
CA GLU A 86 -30.56 -14.38 15.47
C GLU A 86 -31.36 -15.60 15.91
N ARG A 87 -32.02 -16.27 14.99
CA ARG A 87 -32.84 -17.46 15.28
C ARG A 87 -32.01 -18.72 15.51
N GLU A 88 -30.92 -18.88 14.78
CA GLU A 88 -30.02 -20.03 14.84
C GLU A 88 -28.60 -19.58 15.23
N SER A 89 -28.47 -19.05 16.44
CA SER A 89 -27.21 -18.43 16.92
C SER A 89 -25.99 -19.36 16.92
N GLU A 90 -26.23 -20.69 17.04
CA GLU A 90 -25.18 -21.72 17.01
C GLU A 90 -24.84 -22.18 15.58
N ASN A 91 -25.51 -21.65 14.56
CA ASN A 91 -25.37 -22.11 13.19
C ASN A 91 -24.21 -21.42 12.49
N PRO A 92 -23.13 -22.15 12.11
CA PRO A 92 -21.93 -21.53 11.49
C PRO A 92 -22.19 -20.93 10.09
N VAL A 93 -23.15 -21.47 9.33
CA VAL A 93 -23.54 -20.92 8.03
C VAL A 93 -24.28 -19.59 8.23
N ALA A 94 -25.19 -19.53 9.20
CA ALA A 94 -25.93 -18.31 9.51
C ALA A 94 -24.99 -17.19 9.97
N ALA A 95 -24.01 -17.52 10.84
CA ALA A 95 -23.00 -16.56 11.29
C ALA A 95 -22.12 -16.07 10.13
N SER A 96 -21.63 -16.98 9.29
CA SER A 96 -20.79 -16.65 8.13
C SER A 96 -21.52 -15.77 7.12
N GLU A 97 -22.75 -16.11 6.74
CA GLU A 97 -23.53 -15.34 5.76
C GLU A 97 -23.94 -13.96 6.29
N TYR A 98 -24.25 -13.86 7.59
CA TYR A 98 -24.53 -12.56 8.20
C TYR A 98 -23.28 -11.67 8.25
N ALA A 99 -22.13 -12.25 8.60
CA ALA A 99 -20.86 -11.53 8.58
C ALA A 99 -20.48 -11.03 7.16
N LEU A 100 -20.68 -11.86 6.13
CA LEU A 100 -20.45 -11.47 4.73
C LEU A 100 -21.39 -10.34 4.28
N ALA A 101 -22.66 -10.40 4.66
CA ALA A 101 -23.62 -9.35 4.33
C ALA A 101 -23.27 -8.01 5.01
N LEU A 102 -22.81 -8.03 6.26
CA LEU A 102 -22.32 -6.86 6.97
C LEU A 102 -21.07 -6.27 6.31
N ALA A 103 -20.10 -7.11 5.93
CA ALA A 103 -18.88 -6.68 5.26
C ALA A 103 -19.18 -5.99 3.91
N ALA A 104 -20.14 -6.50 3.15
CA ALA A 104 -20.58 -5.88 1.90
C ALA A 104 -21.20 -4.48 2.08
N HIS A 105 -21.71 -4.18 3.28
CA HIS A 105 -22.18 -2.85 3.69
C HIS A 105 -21.11 -2.01 4.40
N SER A 106 -19.85 -2.45 4.35
CA SER A 106 -18.70 -1.80 5.00
C SER A 106 -18.79 -1.73 6.54
N ASP A 107 -19.67 -2.50 7.18
CA ASP A 107 -19.69 -2.66 8.63
C ASP A 107 -18.72 -3.78 9.06
N PHE A 108 -17.43 -3.53 8.81
CA PHE A 108 -16.38 -4.53 9.02
C PHE A 108 -16.19 -4.90 10.49
N ARG A 109 -16.36 -3.95 11.41
CA ARG A 109 -16.25 -4.23 12.85
C ARG A 109 -17.30 -5.24 13.31
N GLN A 110 -18.55 -5.05 12.92
CA GLN A 110 -19.61 -5.99 13.23
C GLN A 110 -19.45 -7.30 12.47
N ALA A 111 -19.01 -7.25 11.20
CA ALA A 111 -18.75 -8.44 10.38
C ALA A 111 -17.73 -9.38 11.03
N VAL A 112 -16.56 -8.84 11.43
CA VAL A 112 -15.52 -9.59 12.13
C VAL A 112 -16.03 -10.10 13.48
N SER A 113 -16.74 -9.27 14.24
CA SER A 113 -17.30 -9.68 15.52
C SER A 113 -18.24 -10.88 15.41
N VAL A 114 -19.19 -10.85 14.46
CA VAL A 114 -20.14 -11.95 14.20
C VAL A 114 -19.42 -13.21 13.71
N LEU A 115 -18.42 -13.05 12.85
CA LEU A 115 -17.61 -14.16 12.36
C LEU A 115 -16.87 -14.85 13.52
N ILE A 116 -16.22 -14.09 14.39
CA ILE A 116 -15.47 -14.61 15.55
C ILE A 116 -16.44 -15.29 16.53
N ASP A 117 -17.63 -14.75 16.77
CA ASP A 117 -18.67 -15.44 17.57
C ASP A 117 -19.02 -16.82 17.00
N GLY A 118 -19.05 -16.97 15.66
CA GLY A 118 -19.24 -18.26 15.00
C GLY A 118 -18.11 -19.25 15.29
N PHE A 119 -16.85 -18.78 15.29
CA PHE A 119 -15.71 -19.62 15.67
C PHE A 119 -15.75 -20.00 17.17
N GLU A 120 -16.09 -19.06 18.05
CA GLU A 120 -16.15 -19.30 19.50
C GLU A 120 -17.21 -20.32 19.92
N ARG A 121 -18.27 -20.46 19.14
CA ARG A 121 -19.34 -21.45 19.34
C ARG A 121 -19.05 -22.79 18.68
N SER A 122 -18.02 -22.87 17.83
CA SER A 122 -17.59 -24.14 17.23
C SER A 122 -17.03 -25.08 18.30
N GLN A 123 -17.38 -26.37 18.22
CA GLN A 123 -16.81 -27.37 19.11
C GLN A 123 -15.35 -27.66 18.73
N GLU A 124 -14.54 -28.04 19.72
CA GLU A 124 -13.15 -28.40 19.52
C GLU A 124 -13.01 -29.46 18.41
N GLY A 125 -12.12 -29.20 17.45
CA GLY A 125 -11.79 -30.09 16.33
C GLY A 125 -12.73 -30.08 15.14
N THR A 126 -13.84 -29.29 15.14
CA THR A 126 -14.82 -29.27 14.04
C THR A 126 -15.22 -27.86 13.61
N ILE A 127 -14.26 -27.10 13.09
CA ILE A 127 -14.58 -25.79 12.49
C ILE A 127 -15.29 -26.02 11.15
N HIS A 128 -16.48 -25.47 11.00
CA HIS A 128 -17.27 -25.62 9.79
C HIS A 128 -16.64 -24.86 8.61
N SER A 129 -16.64 -25.45 7.42
CA SER A 129 -16.01 -24.89 6.21
C SER A 129 -16.56 -23.51 5.81
N SER A 130 -17.83 -23.21 6.11
CA SER A 130 -18.42 -21.89 5.83
C SER A 130 -17.74 -20.77 6.61
N LEU A 131 -17.35 -21.00 7.88
CA LEU A 131 -16.62 -20.01 8.67
C LEU A 131 -15.23 -19.73 8.09
N LEU A 132 -14.51 -20.79 7.67
CA LEU A 132 -13.19 -20.63 7.04
C LEU A 132 -13.28 -19.86 5.71
N SER A 133 -14.25 -20.24 4.87
CA SER A 133 -14.47 -19.57 3.59
C SER A 133 -14.98 -18.14 3.77
N GLY A 134 -15.85 -17.90 4.75
CA GLY A 134 -16.35 -16.58 5.11
C GLY A 134 -15.23 -15.66 5.62
N ALA A 135 -14.37 -16.18 6.50
CA ALA A 135 -13.20 -15.47 7.00
C ALA A 135 -12.25 -15.04 5.88
N LEU A 136 -11.97 -15.94 4.93
CA LEU A 136 -11.13 -15.63 3.77
C LEU A 136 -11.75 -14.54 2.88
N GLN A 137 -13.06 -14.60 2.61
CA GLN A 137 -13.75 -13.59 1.81
C GLN A 137 -13.79 -12.23 2.51
N ILE A 138 -14.04 -12.20 3.83
CA ILE A 138 -14.00 -10.96 4.62
C ILE A 138 -12.59 -10.39 4.64
N ALA A 139 -11.56 -11.22 4.82
CA ALA A 139 -10.16 -10.77 4.77
C ALA A 139 -9.80 -10.17 3.40
N ALA A 140 -10.29 -10.74 2.29
CA ALA A 140 -10.08 -10.17 0.96
C ALA A 140 -10.78 -8.81 0.79
N GLN A 141 -11.98 -8.61 1.34
CA GLN A 141 -12.65 -7.31 1.33
C GLN A 141 -11.93 -6.27 2.20
N LEU A 142 -11.50 -6.66 3.41
CA LEU A 142 -10.70 -5.82 4.29
C LEU A 142 -9.39 -5.39 3.63
N PHE A 143 -8.75 -6.29 2.87
CA PHE A 143 -7.54 -5.98 2.11
C PHE A 143 -7.76 -4.88 1.06
N ILE A 144 -8.84 -5.00 0.27
CA ILE A 144 -9.20 -4.01 -0.76
C ILE A 144 -9.51 -2.65 -0.14
N THR A 145 -10.07 -2.63 1.07
CA THR A 145 -10.45 -1.39 1.79
C THR A 145 -9.33 -0.84 2.69
N GLY A 146 -8.14 -1.47 2.71
CA GLY A 146 -6.97 -0.97 3.43
C GLY A 146 -6.89 -1.34 4.92
N HIS A 147 -7.76 -2.23 5.42
CA HIS A 147 -7.73 -2.69 6.81
C HIS A 147 -6.69 -3.81 7.00
N VAL A 148 -5.41 -3.46 7.00
CA VAL A 148 -4.31 -4.44 6.93
C VAL A 148 -4.17 -5.31 8.17
N LEU A 149 -4.28 -4.74 9.37
CA LEU A 149 -4.06 -5.49 10.62
C LEU A 149 -5.04 -6.66 10.81
N PRO A 150 -6.36 -6.49 10.61
CA PRO A 150 -7.28 -7.62 10.61
C PRO A 150 -6.96 -8.67 9.53
N VAL A 151 -6.53 -8.23 8.33
CA VAL A 151 -6.14 -9.16 7.24
C VAL A 151 -4.98 -10.04 7.68
N ILE A 152 -3.93 -9.46 8.26
CA ILE A 152 -2.75 -10.20 8.74
C ILE A 152 -3.18 -11.20 9.84
N GLY A 153 -3.99 -10.77 10.81
CA GLY A 153 -4.51 -11.62 11.87
C GLY A 153 -5.31 -12.81 11.31
N ILE A 154 -6.28 -12.56 10.42
CA ILE A 154 -7.13 -13.60 9.81
C ILE A 154 -6.28 -14.54 8.94
N ALA A 155 -5.51 -14.00 8.00
CA ALA A 155 -4.75 -14.81 7.04
C ALA A 155 -3.68 -15.67 7.73
N ASN A 156 -2.99 -15.10 8.73
CA ASN A 156 -1.99 -15.85 9.49
C ASN A 156 -2.58 -17.05 10.26
N ARG A 157 -3.83 -16.97 10.69
CA ARG A 157 -4.52 -18.10 11.34
C ARG A 157 -5.11 -19.07 10.32
N LEU A 158 -5.70 -18.58 9.24
CA LEU A 158 -6.30 -19.42 8.19
C LEU A 158 -5.28 -20.31 7.48
N LYS A 159 -4.00 -19.94 7.39
CA LYS A 159 -2.94 -20.77 6.77
C LYS A 159 -2.76 -22.14 7.43
N SER A 160 -3.17 -22.31 8.68
CA SER A 160 -3.12 -23.60 9.38
C SER A 160 -4.27 -24.54 9.02
N PHE A 161 -5.30 -24.07 8.28
CA PHE A 161 -6.45 -24.86 7.88
C PHE A 161 -6.32 -25.30 6.41
N PRO A 162 -6.14 -26.62 6.11
CA PRO A 162 -5.84 -27.11 4.76
C PRO A 162 -6.82 -26.64 3.67
N LEU A 163 -8.09 -26.45 4.02
CA LEU A 163 -9.14 -26.04 3.07
C LEU A 163 -8.90 -24.68 2.44
N VAL A 164 -8.28 -23.74 3.16
CA VAL A 164 -8.09 -22.34 2.76
C VAL A 164 -6.63 -21.88 2.84
N ALA A 165 -5.70 -22.78 3.17
CA ALA A 165 -4.31 -22.46 3.46
C ALA A 165 -3.60 -21.77 2.30
N GLU A 166 -3.80 -22.24 1.06
CA GLU A 166 -3.16 -21.66 -0.12
C GLU A 166 -3.62 -20.22 -0.36
N GLN A 167 -4.93 -19.99 -0.33
CA GLN A 167 -5.50 -18.65 -0.54
C GLN A 167 -5.12 -17.69 0.60
N ALA A 168 -5.10 -18.20 1.84
CA ALA A 168 -4.67 -17.43 3.00
C ALA A 168 -3.18 -17.04 2.92
N ASN A 169 -2.31 -17.95 2.51
CA ASN A 169 -0.90 -17.67 2.26
C ASN A 169 -0.72 -16.62 1.16
N ASN A 170 -1.45 -16.74 0.06
CA ASN A 170 -1.40 -15.76 -1.03
C ASN A 170 -1.83 -14.36 -0.56
N LEU A 171 -2.89 -14.27 0.22
CA LEU A 171 -3.37 -13.01 0.78
C LEU A 171 -2.35 -12.40 1.76
N LEU A 172 -1.76 -13.24 2.63
CA LEU A 172 -0.74 -12.82 3.57
C LEU A 172 0.51 -12.31 2.84
N LEU A 173 0.98 -13.02 1.80
CA LEU A 173 2.09 -12.58 0.96
C LEU A 173 1.81 -11.23 0.28
N GLN A 174 0.61 -11.05 -0.27
CA GLN A 174 0.20 -9.78 -0.85
C GLN A 174 0.24 -8.65 0.19
N ALA A 175 -0.40 -8.84 1.36
CA ALA A 175 -0.40 -7.85 2.43
C ALA A 175 1.01 -7.53 2.94
N SER A 176 1.88 -8.55 3.09
CA SER A 176 3.25 -8.39 3.57
C SER A 176 4.19 -7.75 2.53
N SER A 177 3.85 -7.80 1.23
CA SER A 177 4.67 -7.25 0.15
C SER A 177 4.28 -5.85 -0.30
N MET A 178 3.22 -5.25 0.28
CA MET A 178 2.78 -3.89 -0.06
C MET A 178 3.75 -2.86 0.53
N SER A 179 4.51 -2.18 -0.33
CA SER A 179 5.47 -1.15 0.08
C SER A 179 4.80 0.10 0.67
N GLU A 180 3.54 0.33 0.31
CA GLU A 180 2.72 1.45 0.78
C GLU A 180 2.24 1.29 2.24
N ILE A 181 2.43 0.09 2.83
CA ILE A 181 2.08 -0.18 4.21
C ILE A 181 3.36 -0.20 5.05
N PRO A 182 3.43 0.58 6.13
CA PRO A 182 4.58 0.55 7.03
C PRO A 182 4.90 -0.87 7.51
N MET A 183 6.18 -1.23 7.51
CA MET A 183 6.62 -2.57 7.93
C MET A 183 6.18 -2.90 9.35
N LEU A 184 6.17 -1.91 10.23
CA LEU A 184 5.63 -2.00 11.60
C LEU A 184 4.19 -2.54 11.68
N LEU A 185 3.35 -2.22 10.69
CA LEU A 185 1.97 -2.72 10.62
C LEU A 185 1.90 -4.11 9.99
N ARG A 186 2.82 -4.42 9.05
CA ARG A 186 2.81 -5.71 8.34
C ARG A 186 3.21 -6.89 9.21
N ASP A 187 3.95 -6.65 10.29
CA ASP A 187 4.48 -7.67 11.21
C ASP A 187 3.86 -7.57 12.63
N MET A 188 2.68 -6.97 12.74
CA MET A 188 2.00 -6.86 14.05
C MET A 188 1.31 -8.18 14.41
N LEU A 189 2.11 -9.14 14.85
CA LEU A 189 1.67 -10.45 15.33
C LEU A 189 1.68 -10.51 16.86
N THR A 190 1.04 -11.55 17.41
CA THR A 190 1.07 -11.86 18.84
C THR A 190 2.30 -12.67 19.19
N ASP A 191 2.86 -12.45 20.37
CA ASP A 191 3.81 -13.38 20.97
C ASP A 191 3.06 -14.67 21.35
N ASN A 192 3.60 -15.82 20.96
CA ASN A 192 3.03 -17.14 21.25
C ASN A 192 3.69 -17.82 22.45
N GLU A 193 4.74 -17.21 22.99
CA GLU A 193 5.51 -17.72 24.14
C GLU A 193 5.68 -16.61 25.16
N CYS A 194 5.65 -16.95 26.42
CA CYS A 194 5.97 -16.04 27.53
C CYS A 194 7.14 -16.60 28.36
N PRO A 195 7.81 -15.79 29.18
CA PRO A 195 8.86 -16.28 30.08
C PRO A 195 8.41 -17.45 30.96
N ASP A 196 9.30 -18.39 31.22
CA ASP A 196 8.97 -19.58 32.03
C ASP A 196 8.48 -19.26 33.44
N ASP A 197 8.96 -18.17 34.02
CA ASP A 197 8.59 -17.69 35.34
C ASP A 197 7.44 -16.68 35.31
N PHE A 198 6.77 -16.49 34.17
CA PHE A 198 5.66 -15.53 34.05
C PHE A 198 4.47 -15.95 34.93
N PRO A 199 4.01 -15.07 35.84
CA PRO A 199 2.85 -15.36 36.68
C PRO A 199 1.58 -15.43 35.81
N GLY A 200 0.96 -16.59 35.69
CA GLY A 200 -0.21 -16.82 34.83
C GLY A 200 0.14 -17.45 33.47
N LYS A 201 1.31 -18.11 33.35
CA LYS A 201 1.72 -18.83 32.15
C LYS A 201 0.65 -19.77 31.59
N ALA A 202 -0.06 -20.52 32.44
CA ALA A 202 -1.14 -21.41 32.00
C ALA A 202 -2.31 -20.65 31.32
N ASP A 203 -2.73 -19.51 31.90
CA ASP A 203 -3.76 -18.67 31.30
C ASP A 203 -3.29 -18.00 29.99
N PHE A 204 -1.98 -17.71 29.87
CA PHE A 204 -1.38 -17.24 28.64
C PHE A 204 -1.41 -18.31 27.55
N GLU A 205 -1.00 -19.55 27.88
CA GLU A 205 -1.05 -20.70 26.97
C GLU A 205 -2.49 -21.00 26.51
N ASP A 206 -3.48 -20.95 27.40
CA ASP A 206 -4.90 -21.02 27.02
C ASP A 206 -5.28 -19.92 26.02
N GLY A 207 -4.82 -18.67 26.25
CA GLY A 207 -5.03 -17.54 25.36
C GLY A 207 -4.46 -17.79 23.94
N VAL A 208 -3.25 -18.34 23.85
CA VAL A 208 -2.61 -18.72 22.58
C VAL A 208 -3.37 -19.84 21.88
N GLU A 209 -3.88 -20.85 22.63
CA GLU A 209 -4.72 -21.89 22.07
C GLU A 209 -6.02 -21.31 21.49
N PHE A 210 -6.70 -20.41 22.20
CA PHE A 210 -7.86 -19.70 21.67
C PHE A 210 -7.55 -18.89 20.41
N LEU A 211 -6.38 -18.24 20.33
CA LEU A 211 -5.94 -17.56 19.11
C LEU A 211 -5.86 -18.53 17.93
N ALA A 212 -5.26 -19.70 18.11
CA ALA A 212 -5.09 -20.70 17.07
C ALA A 212 -6.45 -21.20 16.50
N LEU A 213 -7.48 -21.23 17.34
CA LEU A 213 -8.85 -21.62 16.99
C LEU A 213 -9.70 -20.45 16.49
N MET A 214 -9.14 -19.26 16.29
CA MET A 214 -9.87 -18.04 15.94
C MET A 214 -10.92 -17.60 16.99
N GLN A 215 -10.77 -18.02 18.24
CA GLN A 215 -11.62 -17.63 19.37
C GLN A 215 -11.07 -16.36 20.04
N TRP A 216 -10.99 -15.30 19.26
CA TRP A 216 -10.22 -14.10 19.62
C TRP A 216 -10.77 -13.33 20.81
N LYS A 217 -12.08 -13.34 21.04
CA LYS A 217 -12.69 -12.68 22.21
C LYS A 217 -12.30 -13.42 23.50
N LYS A 218 -12.25 -14.76 23.47
CA LYS A 218 -11.78 -15.56 24.61
C LYS A 218 -10.28 -15.36 24.85
N ALA A 219 -9.48 -15.34 23.78
CA ALA A 219 -8.06 -15.04 23.87
C ALA A 219 -7.82 -13.65 24.49
N LEU A 220 -8.54 -12.64 23.99
CA LEU A 220 -8.48 -11.27 24.52
C LEU A 220 -8.80 -11.23 26.02
N ALA A 221 -9.88 -11.87 26.44
CA ALA A 221 -10.28 -11.92 27.86
C ALA A 221 -9.17 -12.56 28.73
N LYS A 222 -8.50 -13.60 28.25
CA LYS A 222 -7.36 -14.22 28.95
C LYS A 222 -6.18 -13.23 29.05
N PHE A 223 -5.76 -12.62 27.94
CA PHE A 223 -4.65 -11.67 27.94
C PHE A 223 -4.96 -10.42 28.80
N GLU A 224 -6.17 -9.89 28.76
CA GLU A 224 -6.59 -8.78 29.59
C GLU A 224 -6.54 -9.12 31.08
N SER A 225 -6.90 -10.34 31.47
CA SER A 225 -6.79 -10.78 32.88
C SER A 225 -5.34 -10.83 33.38
N LEU A 226 -4.38 -10.95 32.47
CA LEU A 226 -2.95 -11.03 32.77
C LEU A 226 -2.23 -9.68 32.78
N THR A 227 -2.89 -8.59 32.37
CA THR A 227 -2.28 -7.25 32.31
C THR A 227 -1.82 -6.74 33.68
N GLY A 228 -2.38 -7.23 34.78
CA GLY A 228 -1.88 -6.96 36.15
C GLY A 228 -0.47 -7.48 36.41
N HIS A 229 0.05 -8.40 35.59
CA HIS A 229 1.39 -8.95 35.62
C HIS A 229 2.35 -8.32 34.60
N ALA A 230 1.94 -7.26 33.89
CA ALA A 230 2.72 -6.62 32.83
C ALA A 230 4.08 -6.06 33.33
N ALA A 231 4.22 -5.79 34.62
CA ALA A 231 5.51 -5.43 35.21
C ALA A 231 6.55 -6.57 35.12
N ALA A 232 6.15 -7.83 35.07
CA ALA A 232 7.04 -8.98 34.85
C ALA A 232 7.33 -9.18 33.35
N TRP A 233 6.35 -8.95 32.49
CA TRP A 233 6.47 -9.11 31.05
C TRP A 233 5.55 -8.15 30.29
N PRO A 234 6.10 -7.01 29.78
CA PRO A 234 5.31 -5.97 29.11
C PRO A 234 4.54 -6.45 27.87
N ASN A 235 5.05 -7.45 27.14
CA ASN A 235 4.49 -7.89 25.87
C ASN A 235 3.06 -8.42 25.94
N ILE A 236 2.54 -8.70 27.15
CA ILE A 236 1.11 -9.03 27.31
C ILE A 236 0.22 -7.93 26.75
N TRP A 237 0.61 -6.64 26.88
CA TRP A 237 -0.13 -5.51 26.29
C TRP A 237 -0.03 -5.48 24.77
N ARG A 238 1.08 -5.97 24.18
CA ARG A 238 1.20 -6.13 22.71
C ARG A 238 0.20 -7.16 22.21
N ASN A 239 0.05 -8.30 22.91
CA ASN A 239 -0.96 -9.31 22.57
C ASN A 239 -2.37 -8.75 22.66
N VAL A 240 -2.69 -8.02 23.72
CA VAL A 240 -3.99 -7.31 23.86
C VAL A 240 -4.20 -6.37 22.67
N ALA A 241 -3.21 -5.54 22.35
CA ALA A 241 -3.30 -4.59 21.24
C ALA A 241 -3.53 -5.28 19.90
N ALA A 242 -2.73 -6.31 19.57
CA ALA A 242 -2.85 -7.04 18.31
C ALA A 242 -4.25 -7.64 18.14
N VAL A 243 -4.76 -8.33 19.17
CA VAL A 243 -6.09 -8.94 19.09
C VAL A 243 -7.20 -7.89 18.96
N ARG A 244 -7.08 -6.76 19.66
CA ARG A 244 -8.04 -5.65 19.52
C ARG A 244 -8.04 -5.06 18.11
N TYR A 245 -6.87 -4.83 17.50
CA TYR A 245 -6.79 -4.39 16.10
C TYR A 245 -7.34 -5.44 15.13
N TRP A 246 -7.13 -6.74 15.38
CA TRP A 246 -7.73 -7.79 14.57
C TRP A 246 -9.26 -7.82 14.66
N LEU A 247 -9.82 -7.42 15.82
CA LEU A 247 -11.26 -7.25 16.04
C LEU A 247 -11.79 -5.89 15.56
N ILE A 248 -10.95 -5.07 14.92
CA ILE A 248 -11.27 -3.70 14.47
C ILE A 248 -11.70 -2.81 15.66
N ASP A 249 -11.05 -3.01 16.79
CA ASP A 249 -11.14 -2.13 17.96
C ASP A 249 -9.89 -1.25 18.03
N GLU A 250 -9.83 -0.25 17.13
CA GLU A 250 -8.66 0.61 16.95
C GLU A 250 -8.37 1.45 18.19
N GLU A 251 -9.41 1.96 18.84
CA GLU A 251 -9.28 2.73 20.07
C GLU A 251 -8.71 1.89 21.22
N GLY A 252 -9.26 0.69 21.42
CA GLY A 252 -8.76 -0.23 22.43
C GLY A 252 -7.36 -0.75 22.13
N GLY A 253 -7.04 -1.01 20.84
CA GLY A 253 -5.70 -1.39 20.41
C GLY A 253 -4.68 -0.29 20.66
N SER A 254 -5.03 0.95 20.31
CA SER A 254 -4.20 2.13 20.57
C SER A 254 -3.95 2.35 22.06
N GLU A 255 -4.96 2.20 22.90
CA GLU A 255 -4.80 2.32 24.36
C GLU A 255 -3.89 1.23 24.92
N ALA A 256 -4.02 -0.02 24.46
CA ALA A 256 -3.15 -1.11 24.89
C ALA A 256 -1.67 -0.86 24.52
N LEU A 257 -1.38 -0.35 23.33
CA LEU A 257 -0.01 0.05 22.94
C LEU A 257 0.50 1.22 23.79
N ARG A 258 -0.35 2.15 24.16
CA ARG A 258 0.03 3.24 25.06
C ARG A 258 0.42 2.71 26.45
N GLN A 259 -0.35 1.76 26.99
CA GLN A 259 -0.02 1.09 28.25
C GLN A 259 1.34 0.38 28.15
N PHE A 260 1.57 -0.38 27.06
CA PHE A 260 2.85 -1.01 26.79
C PHE A 260 4.02 -0.02 26.78
N ALA A 261 3.89 1.09 26.04
CA ALA A 261 4.94 2.08 25.87
C ALA A 261 5.32 2.81 27.16
N THR A 262 4.40 2.88 28.14
CA THR A 262 4.62 3.58 29.42
C THR A 262 5.19 2.71 30.54
N LEU A 263 5.30 1.40 30.34
CA LEU A 263 5.83 0.50 31.35
C LEU A 263 7.34 0.68 31.55
N PRO A 264 7.84 0.68 32.81
CA PRO A 264 9.27 0.94 33.09
C PRO A 264 10.25 -0.05 32.47
N ASN A 265 9.81 -1.29 32.23
CA ASN A 265 10.63 -2.36 31.63
C ASN A 265 10.44 -2.54 30.14
N THR A 266 9.64 -1.73 29.49
CA THR A 266 9.59 -1.69 28.03
C THR A 266 10.87 -1.07 27.51
N LEU A 267 11.53 -1.73 26.55
CA LEU A 267 12.70 -1.16 25.90
C LEU A 267 12.32 0.11 25.16
N SER A 268 13.20 1.11 25.19
CA SER A 268 12.96 2.41 24.55
C SER A 268 12.58 2.31 23.07
N GLU A 269 13.20 1.36 22.35
CA GLU A 269 12.89 1.11 20.93
C GLU A 269 11.50 0.49 20.75
N ASP A 270 11.13 -0.46 21.62
CA ASP A 270 9.81 -1.12 21.56
C ASP A 270 8.69 -0.14 21.95
N ALA A 271 8.96 0.77 22.88
CA ALA A 271 8.03 1.85 23.23
C ALA A 271 7.84 2.82 22.04
N ALA A 272 8.93 3.14 21.33
CA ALA A 272 8.87 3.97 20.13
C ALA A 272 8.08 3.29 19.00
N ASP A 273 8.30 2.00 18.78
CA ASP A 273 7.57 1.21 17.78
C ASP A 273 6.07 1.17 18.10
N ALA A 274 5.71 0.96 19.38
CA ALA A 274 4.31 0.97 19.81
C ALA A 274 3.63 2.33 19.56
N GLU A 275 4.32 3.43 19.86
CA GLU A 275 3.80 4.77 19.57
C GLU A 275 3.71 5.02 18.05
N ALA A 276 4.69 4.56 17.26
CA ALA A 276 4.64 4.68 15.80
C ALA A 276 3.43 3.92 15.21
N ILE A 277 3.16 2.69 15.67
CA ILE A 277 1.97 1.93 15.25
C ILE A 277 0.69 2.72 15.54
N ARG A 278 0.58 3.30 16.74
CA ARG A 278 -0.58 4.16 17.10
C ARG A 278 -0.73 5.33 16.13
N LEU A 279 0.37 5.98 15.77
CA LEU A 279 0.35 7.12 14.87
C LEU A 279 -0.03 6.73 13.44
N PHE A 280 0.44 5.58 12.95
CA PHE A 280 0.05 5.07 11.63
C PHE A 280 -1.46 4.76 11.54
N MET A 281 -2.10 4.41 12.67
CA MET A 281 -3.53 4.10 12.73
C MET A 281 -4.41 5.32 13.00
N ALA A 282 -3.84 6.51 13.17
CA ALA A 282 -4.58 7.72 13.53
C ALA A 282 -4.70 8.70 12.36
N ASP A 283 -5.91 9.22 12.08
CA ASP A 283 -6.16 10.18 11.00
C ASP A 283 -5.40 11.51 11.20
N ASN A 284 -5.22 11.94 12.44
CA ASN A 284 -4.48 13.14 12.80
C ASN A 284 -3.34 12.80 13.75
N ALA A 285 -2.41 12.01 13.26
CA ALA A 285 -1.36 11.37 14.03
C ALA A 285 -0.57 12.34 14.93
N LEU A 286 -0.09 13.45 14.36
CA LEU A 286 0.72 14.43 15.08
C LEU A 286 -0.10 15.52 15.76
N GLY A 287 -1.42 15.60 15.46
CA GLY A 287 -2.27 16.69 15.96
C GLY A 287 -1.90 18.06 15.38
N ASP A 288 -1.34 18.07 14.15
CA ASP A 288 -0.90 19.25 13.42
C ASP A 288 -1.59 19.41 12.06
N ASN A 289 -2.76 18.78 11.89
CA ASN A 289 -3.49 18.85 10.63
C ASN A 289 -3.94 20.28 10.32
N MET A 290 -3.82 20.62 9.05
CA MET A 290 -4.34 21.83 8.44
C MET A 290 -5.26 21.47 7.28
N GLU A 291 -6.25 22.31 7.03
CA GLU A 291 -7.14 22.15 5.90
C GLU A 291 -6.53 22.75 4.64
N LEU A 292 -6.61 22.02 3.54
CA LEU A 292 -6.42 22.60 2.22
C LEU A 292 -7.65 23.44 1.87
N VAL A 293 -7.45 24.51 1.11
CA VAL A 293 -8.53 25.42 0.69
C VAL A 293 -8.87 25.16 -0.77
N ARG A 294 -10.16 25.07 -1.06
CA ARG A 294 -10.70 25.10 -2.42
C ARG A 294 -11.40 26.42 -2.65
N LEU A 295 -11.04 27.12 -3.74
CA LEU A 295 -11.66 28.38 -4.09
C LEU A 295 -12.35 28.24 -5.45
N GLU A 296 -13.53 28.84 -5.59
CA GLU A 296 -14.17 29.10 -6.87
C GLU A 296 -14.19 30.62 -7.12
N ILE A 297 -13.47 31.04 -8.14
CA ILE A 297 -13.25 32.46 -8.45
C ILE A 297 -13.90 32.77 -9.81
N PRO A 298 -14.95 33.60 -9.86
CA PRO A 298 -15.55 34.01 -11.13
C PRO A 298 -14.57 34.84 -11.95
N ILE A 299 -14.56 34.62 -13.25
CA ILE A 299 -13.73 35.35 -14.19
C ILE A 299 -14.58 35.96 -15.29
N ALA A 300 -14.14 37.09 -15.82
CA ALA A 300 -14.87 37.85 -16.86
C ALA A 300 -14.80 37.14 -18.22
N ASP A 301 -13.62 36.67 -18.61
CA ASP A 301 -13.33 36.05 -19.90
C ASP A 301 -12.30 34.95 -19.77
N ALA A 302 -12.66 33.72 -20.11
CA ALA A 302 -11.78 32.57 -19.95
C ALA A 302 -10.56 32.57 -20.89
N ASP A 303 -10.75 33.07 -22.15
CA ASP A 303 -9.65 33.13 -23.11
C ASP A 303 -8.63 34.20 -22.72
N ALA A 304 -9.10 35.37 -22.28
CA ALA A 304 -8.22 36.45 -21.79
C ALA A 304 -7.45 36.01 -20.51
N VAL A 305 -8.14 35.31 -19.61
CA VAL A 305 -7.48 34.74 -18.41
C VAL A 305 -6.43 33.72 -18.80
N ARG A 306 -6.76 32.81 -19.73
CA ARG A 306 -5.80 31.82 -20.21
C ARG A 306 -4.56 32.44 -20.81
N GLU A 307 -4.71 33.46 -21.67
CA GLU A 307 -3.58 34.17 -22.27
C GLU A 307 -2.72 34.86 -21.22
N ARG A 308 -3.35 35.49 -20.23
CA ARG A 308 -2.64 36.16 -19.14
C ARG A 308 -1.87 35.15 -18.26
N LEU A 309 -2.48 34.01 -17.90
CA LEU A 309 -1.81 32.96 -17.13
C LEU A 309 -0.63 32.37 -17.91
N LEU A 310 -0.78 32.09 -19.20
CA LEU A 310 0.28 31.59 -20.07
C LEU A 310 1.48 32.57 -20.20
N SER A 311 1.22 33.87 -20.09
CA SER A 311 2.27 34.90 -20.16
C SER A 311 2.95 35.21 -18.83
N THR A 312 2.44 34.67 -17.72
CA THR A 312 2.95 34.92 -16.36
C THR A 312 3.84 33.77 -15.90
N PRO A 313 5.12 34.01 -15.59
CA PRO A 313 6.09 32.94 -15.29
C PRO A 313 5.77 32.08 -14.06
N ASN A 314 4.88 32.53 -13.19
CA ASN A 314 4.43 31.79 -12.01
C ASN A 314 3.35 30.74 -12.32
N PHE A 315 2.78 30.74 -13.53
CA PHE A 315 1.74 29.79 -13.91
C PHE A 315 2.24 28.89 -15.03
N ILE A 316 2.17 27.58 -14.81
CA ILE A 316 2.69 26.57 -15.73
C ILE A 316 1.59 25.63 -16.12
N THR A 317 1.43 25.39 -17.42
CA THR A 317 0.47 24.42 -17.91
C THR A 317 0.79 23.01 -17.40
N THR A 318 -0.24 22.29 -17.01
CA THR A 318 -0.15 20.89 -16.63
C THR A 318 -1.26 20.08 -17.31
N ASP A 319 -1.00 18.78 -17.45
CA ASP A 319 -2.02 17.86 -17.92
C ASP A 319 -3.04 17.54 -16.82
N PHE A 320 -4.25 17.22 -17.21
CA PHE A 320 -5.30 16.73 -16.31
C PHE A 320 -6.04 15.54 -16.95
N ASP A 321 -6.53 14.64 -16.11
CA ASP A 321 -7.27 13.47 -16.57
C ASP A 321 -8.67 13.86 -17.05
N LYS A 322 -8.81 13.97 -18.38
CA LYS A 322 -10.10 14.28 -19.04
C LYS A 322 -11.17 13.21 -18.80
N ARG A 323 -10.76 11.95 -18.53
CA ARG A 323 -11.72 10.84 -18.35
C ARG A 323 -12.51 10.98 -17.06
N SER A 324 -11.89 11.53 -16.01
CA SER A 324 -12.56 11.77 -14.72
C SER A 324 -13.72 12.75 -14.82
N TYR A 325 -13.71 13.65 -15.81
CA TYR A 325 -14.78 14.62 -16.08
C TYR A 325 -15.87 14.03 -17.00
N THR A 326 -15.47 13.37 -18.09
CA THR A 326 -16.40 12.76 -19.05
C THR A 326 -17.22 11.61 -18.47
N SER A 327 -16.66 10.84 -17.54
CA SER A 327 -17.39 9.75 -16.87
C SER A 327 -18.50 10.23 -15.93
N ASN A 328 -18.46 11.51 -15.52
CA ASN A 328 -19.42 12.11 -14.58
C ASN A 328 -20.33 13.16 -15.24
N ASP A 329 -20.39 13.22 -16.57
CA ASP A 329 -21.13 14.23 -17.35
C ASP A 329 -20.77 15.69 -16.98
N ILE A 330 -19.55 15.92 -16.50
CA ILE A 330 -19.03 17.24 -16.13
C ILE A 330 -18.16 17.74 -17.30
N PRO A 331 -18.37 18.96 -17.82
CA PRO A 331 -17.51 19.54 -18.84
C PRO A 331 -16.05 19.62 -18.34
N PRO A 332 -15.07 19.17 -19.13
CA PRO A 332 -13.67 19.24 -18.72
C PRO A 332 -13.18 20.68 -18.67
N PRO A 333 -12.19 21.00 -17.83
CA PRO A 333 -11.56 22.31 -17.83
C PRO A 333 -10.91 22.60 -19.19
N GLN A 334 -10.87 23.89 -19.57
CA GLN A 334 -10.20 24.36 -20.78
C GLN A 334 -8.69 24.44 -20.62
N GLY A 335 -8.20 24.47 -19.38
CA GLY A 335 -6.79 24.47 -19.03
C GLY A 335 -6.56 24.15 -17.56
N ALA A 336 -5.39 23.62 -17.26
CA ALA A 336 -4.92 23.40 -15.91
C ALA A 336 -3.54 24.04 -15.74
N PHE A 337 -3.31 24.67 -14.57
CA PHE A 337 -2.08 25.40 -14.28
C PHE A 337 -1.58 25.05 -12.89
N ILE A 338 -0.30 24.77 -12.78
CA ILE A 338 0.45 24.74 -11.51
C ILE A 338 0.81 26.18 -11.18
N VAL A 339 0.61 26.61 -9.94
CA VAL A 339 1.01 27.93 -9.44
C VAL A 339 2.27 27.79 -8.63
N LEU A 340 3.27 28.60 -8.92
CA LEU A 340 4.56 28.64 -8.27
C LEU A 340 4.70 29.88 -7.38
N ASP A 341 5.39 29.72 -6.24
CA ASP A 341 5.75 30.81 -5.33
C ASP A 341 6.67 31.85 -6.01
N LYS A 342 7.51 31.41 -6.94
CA LYS A 342 8.44 32.24 -7.73
C LYS A 342 8.69 31.61 -9.10
N PRO A 343 9.11 32.41 -10.11
CA PRO A 343 9.44 31.90 -11.43
C PRO A 343 10.58 30.89 -11.41
N PHE A 344 10.63 30.03 -12.43
CA PHE A 344 11.74 29.10 -12.61
C PHE A 344 13.07 29.81 -12.79
N VAL A 345 14.14 29.22 -12.26
CA VAL A 345 15.52 29.59 -12.61
C VAL A 345 15.78 29.24 -14.08
N LYS A 346 16.74 29.99 -14.69
CA LYS A 346 17.03 29.85 -16.13
C LYS A 346 18.14 28.86 -16.43
N THR A 347 19.02 28.61 -15.46
CA THR A 347 20.16 27.71 -15.62
C THR A 347 20.32 26.78 -14.41
N ALA A 348 21.02 25.65 -14.61
CA ALA A 348 21.25 24.69 -13.53
C ALA A 348 22.15 25.27 -12.42
N GLU A 349 23.05 26.21 -12.75
CA GLU A 349 23.96 26.88 -11.80
C GLU A 349 23.21 27.82 -10.85
N GLU A 350 22.07 28.35 -11.26
CA GLU A 350 21.20 29.19 -10.43
C GLU A 350 20.36 28.39 -9.43
N LEU A 351 20.32 27.06 -9.58
CA LEU A 351 19.46 26.20 -8.76
C LEU A 351 20.02 26.05 -7.34
N SER A 352 19.25 26.47 -6.36
CA SER A 352 19.54 26.36 -4.92
C SER A 352 18.23 26.32 -4.12
N LEU A 353 18.29 26.06 -2.82
CA LEU A 353 17.11 26.13 -1.94
C LEU A 353 16.41 27.49 -1.97
N GLN A 354 17.18 28.58 -2.13
CA GLN A 354 16.64 29.93 -2.14
C GLN A 354 15.96 30.28 -3.47
N THR A 355 16.36 29.64 -4.55
CA THR A 355 15.90 29.96 -5.91
C THR A 355 14.94 28.94 -6.50
N VAL A 356 14.95 27.69 -6.04
CA VAL A 356 14.03 26.63 -6.52
C VAL A 356 12.57 27.03 -6.32
N SER A 357 11.76 26.86 -7.35
CA SER A 357 10.34 27.15 -7.30
C SER A 357 9.57 26.06 -6.55
N THR A 358 8.54 26.47 -5.80
CA THR A 358 7.65 25.55 -5.08
C THR A 358 6.22 25.69 -5.59
N GLN A 359 5.55 24.57 -5.81
CA GLN A 359 4.13 24.59 -6.14
C GLN A 359 3.30 24.96 -4.91
N THR A 360 2.47 26.01 -5.02
CA THR A 360 1.58 26.47 -3.96
C THR A 360 0.13 26.08 -4.19
N ALA A 361 -0.31 25.98 -5.44
CA ALA A 361 -1.69 25.61 -5.79
C ALA A 361 -1.77 24.98 -7.18
N THR A 362 -2.96 24.47 -7.51
CA THR A 362 -3.37 24.06 -8.84
C THR A 362 -4.62 24.85 -9.23
N CYS A 363 -4.63 25.49 -10.41
CA CYS A 363 -5.77 26.21 -10.96
C CYS A 363 -6.36 25.45 -12.16
N LEU A 364 -7.66 25.20 -12.14
CA LEU A 364 -8.41 24.66 -13.25
C LEU A 364 -9.28 25.75 -13.86
N LEU A 365 -9.14 26.01 -15.15
CA LEU A 365 -9.87 27.04 -15.90
C LEU A 365 -11.09 26.42 -16.57
N PHE A 366 -12.28 26.89 -16.22
CA PHE A 366 -13.53 26.50 -16.84
C PHE A 366 -14.10 27.66 -17.64
N GLY A 367 -14.52 27.39 -18.85
CA GLY A 367 -15.27 28.32 -19.67
C GLY A 367 -16.71 28.50 -19.15
N ARG A 368 -17.48 29.39 -19.84
CA ARG A 368 -18.89 29.57 -19.54
C ARG A 368 -19.69 28.33 -19.95
N GLU A 369 -20.50 27.84 -19.07
CA GLU A 369 -21.43 26.73 -19.25
C GLU A 369 -22.87 27.27 -19.24
N THR A 370 -23.85 26.44 -19.60
CA THR A 370 -25.26 26.84 -19.66
C THR A 370 -25.76 27.41 -18.34
N ASP A 371 -25.36 26.79 -17.23
CA ASP A 371 -25.83 27.09 -15.87
C ASP A 371 -24.74 27.69 -14.95
N ARG A 372 -23.52 27.89 -15.45
CA ARG A 372 -22.38 28.37 -14.66
C ARG A 372 -21.56 29.39 -15.45
N SER A 373 -21.18 30.46 -14.77
CA SER A 373 -20.23 31.43 -15.31
C SER A 373 -18.84 30.85 -15.47
N ALA A 374 -18.03 31.46 -16.32
CA ALA A 374 -16.60 31.15 -16.42
C ALA A 374 -15.93 31.36 -15.07
N ARG A 375 -15.02 30.44 -14.71
CA ARG A 375 -14.42 30.42 -13.38
C ARG A 375 -13.05 29.78 -13.36
N LEU A 376 -12.25 30.13 -12.34
CA LEU A 376 -11.08 29.38 -11.89
C LEU A 376 -11.46 28.58 -10.64
N GLU A 377 -11.20 27.29 -10.67
CA GLU A 377 -11.23 26.45 -9.48
C GLU A 377 -9.79 26.24 -8.98
N VAL A 378 -9.53 26.67 -7.75
CA VAL A 378 -8.23 26.52 -7.08
C VAL A 378 -8.28 25.31 -6.17
N ARG A 379 -7.25 24.47 -6.24
CA ARG A 379 -7.09 23.24 -5.44
C ARG A 379 -5.69 23.18 -4.87
N ASP A 380 -5.51 22.30 -3.90
CA ASP A 380 -4.22 22.02 -3.24
C ASP A 380 -3.55 23.25 -2.60
N LEU A 381 -4.32 24.29 -2.30
CA LEU A 381 -3.85 25.51 -1.67
C LEU A 381 -3.83 25.34 -0.16
N LEU A 382 -2.67 25.55 0.46
CA LEU A 382 -2.57 25.59 1.92
C LEU A 382 -3.22 26.87 2.45
N ALA A 383 -3.94 26.76 3.58
CA ALA A 383 -4.59 27.92 4.20
C ALA A 383 -3.57 29.04 4.50
N ASP A 384 -2.37 28.69 4.93
CA ASP A 384 -1.30 29.63 5.25
C ASP A 384 -0.76 30.35 3.99
N ASP A 385 -0.81 29.72 2.80
CA ASP A 385 -0.32 30.28 1.54
C ASP A 385 -1.38 31.10 0.79
N ARG A 386 -2.64 31.04 1.25
CA ARG A 386 -3.78 31.71 0.60
C ARG A 386 -3.58 33.21 0.38
N PRO A 387 -3.12 34.02 1.37
CA PRO A 387 -2.96 35.46 1.16
C PRO A 387 -1.93 35.80 0.08
N ALA A 388 -0.82 35.05 0.02
CA ALA A 388 0.20 35.23 -1.02
C ALA A 388 -0.32 34.84 -2.40
N PHE A 389 -1.09 33.73 -2.50
CA PHE A 389 -1.75 33.29 -3.72
C PHE A 389 -2.76 34.32 -4.24
N GLU A 390 -3.64 34.83 -3.38
CA GLU A 390 -4.64 35.83 -3.77
C GLU A 390 -3.97 37.13 -4.27
N THR A 391 -2.88 37.55 -3.63
CA THR A 391 -2.07 38.71 -4.08
C THR A 391 -1.51 38.46 -5.48
N LEU A 392 -0.83 37.33 -5.70
CA LEU A 392 -0.28 36.95 -7.01
C LEU A 392 -1.37 36.89 -8.10
N LEU A 393 -2.53 36.32 -7.77
CA LEU A 393 -3.63 36.21 -8.72
C LEU A 393 -4.18 37.58 -9.11
N HIS A 394 -4.36 38.48 -8.13
CA HIS A 394 -4.81 39.85 -8.38
C HIS A 394 -3.79 40.67 -9.19
N GLU A 395 -2.51 40.55 -8.89
CA GLU A 395 -1.45 41.19 -9.68
C GLU A 395 -1.43 40.69 -11.13
N THR A 396 -1.72 39.39 -11.33
CA THR A 396 -1.74 38.75 -12.66
C THR A 396 -2.97 39.08 -13.47
N LEU A 397 -4.15 38.97 -12.90
CA LEU A 397 -5.42 39.02 -13.62
C LEU A 397 -6.14 40.38 -13.51
N GLY A 398 -5.90 41.15 -12.45
CA GLY A 398 -6.55 42.43 -12.20
C GLY A 398 -8.09 42.34 -12.28
N GLU A 399 -8.72 43.17 -13.12
CA GLU A 399 -10.17 43.19 -13.30
C GLU A 399 -10.77 41.93 -13.97
N LEU A 400 -9.94 41.02 -14.51
CA LEU A 400 -10.43 39.78 -15.13
C LEU A 400 -10.89 38.75 -14.07
N CYS A 401 -10.48 38.88 -12.82
CA CYS A 401 -10.92 38.02 -11.73
C CYS A 401 -11.74 38.80 -10.69
N GLN A 402 -12.69 38.13 -10.07
CA GLN A 402 -13.51 38.66 -8.98
C GLN A 402 -13.08 38.02 -7.65
N GLU A 403 -13.66 38.50 -6.56
CA GLU A 403 -13.51 37.85 -5.26
C GLU A 403 -14.05 36.42 -5.29
N PRO A 404 -13.46 35.47 -4.55
CA PRO A 404 -13.95 34.12 -4.48
C PRO A 404 -15.41 34.07 -4.05
N THR A 405 -16.27 33.45 -4.88
CA THR A 405 -17.69 33.25 -4.56
C THR A 405 -17.93 32.06 -3.64
N LYS A 406 -16.98 31.12 -3.62
CA LYS A 406 -17.06 29.91 -2.83
C LYS A 406 -15.68 29.58 -2.24
N THR A 407 -15.67 29.38 -0.94
CA THR A 407 -14.51 28.84 -0.22
C THR A 407 -14.99 27.58 0.50
N GLU A 408 -14.39 26.44 0.18
CA GLU A 408 -14.69 25.16 0.80
C GLU A 408 -13.45 24.59 1.44
N PRO A 409 -13.58 23.91 2.60
CA PRO A 409 -12.49 23.10 3.12
C PRO A 409 -12.19 21.97 2.14
N GLY A 410 -10.92 21.77 1.86
CA GLY A 410 -10.42 20.61 1.14
C GLY A 410 -10.10 19.45 2.10
N PRO A 411 -9.37 18.43 1.65
CA PRO A 411 -8.88 17.41 2.53
C PRO A 411 -7.95 17.99 3.59
N SER A 412 -7.95 17.37 4.77
CA SER A 412 -7.02 17.71 5.85
C SER A 412 -5.67 17.03 5.64
N MET A 413 -4.58 17.70 5.98
CA MET A 413 -3.21 17.21 5.83
C MET A 413 -2.35 17.65 7.02
N SER A 414 -1.44 16.79 7.50
CA SER A 414 -0.45 17.18 8.51
C SER A 414 0.50 18.26 7.95
N LYS A 415 0.75 19.31 8.75
CA LYS A 415 1.75 20.34 8.41
C LYS A 415 3.15 19.74 8.27
N THR A 416 3.51 18.82 9.16
CA THR A 416 4.78 18.09 9.10
C THR A 416 4.91 17.36 7.78
N HIS A 417 3.88 16.60 7.37
CA HIS A 417 3.89 15.86 6.10
C HIS A 417 3.97 16.80 4.88
N ALA A 418 3.21 17.89 4.89
CA ALA A 418 3.26 18.90 3.83
C ALA A 418 4.66 19.52 3.68
N ARG A 419 5.40 19.71 4.79
CA ARG A 419 6.76 20.22 4.79
C ARG A 419 7.78 19.21 4.27
N ILE A 420 7.61 17.91 4.58
CA ILE A 420 8.45 16.84 4.01
C ILE A 420 8.25 16.76 2.51
N GLN A 421 6.99 16.77 2.07
CA GLN A 421 6.62 16.69 0.64
C GLN A 421 6.69 18.05 -0.07
N ARG A 422 7.52 18.98 0.37
CA ARG A 422 7.64 20.27 -0.30
C ARG A 422 7.82 20.07 -1.80
N ARG A 423 6.81 20.55 -2.58
CA ARG A 423 6.69 20.27 -4.02
C ARG A 423 7.62 21.20 -4.81
N PHE A 424 8.92 20.95 -4.74
CA PHE A 424 9.88 21.62 -5.61
C PHE A 424 9.54 21.36 -7.09
N ARG A 425 9.67 22.40 -7.90
CA ARG A 425 9.46 22.32 -9.35
C ARG A 425 10.69 22.81 -10.06
N ILE A 426 11.20 21.98 -10.97
CA ILE A 426 12.40 22.24 -11.77
C ILE A 426 12.00 22.08 -13.23
N VAL A 427 12.44 23.02 -14.07
CA VAL A 427 12.21 22.95 -15.52
C VAL A 427 13.03 21.81 -16.10
N PRO A 428 12.42 20.88 -16.88
CA PRO A 428 13.15 19.78 -17.49
C PRO A 428 14.30 20.24 -18.40
N GLU A 429 14.16 21.40 -19.01
CA GLU A 429 15.14 21.95 -19.95
C GLU A 429 16.48 22.33 -19.30
N ILE A 430 16.51 22.65 -18.01
CA ILE A 430 17.78 22.91 -17.32
C ILE A 430 18.55 21.63 -16.96
N ALA A 431 17.87 20.46 -16.99
CA ALA A 431 18.47 19.14 -16.78
C ALA A 431 19.61 19.13 -15.73
N PRO A 432 19.34 19.53 -14.47
CA PRO A 432 20.38 19.54 -13.44
C PRO A 432 20.86 18.11 -13.21
N ALA A 433 22.13 17.96 -12.81
CA ALA A 433 22.62 16.65 -12.43
C ALA A 433 21.75 16.05 -11.30
N PRO A 434 21.36 14.76 -11.36
CA PRO A 434 20.50 14.13 -10.35
C PRO A 434 21.00 14.37 -8.92
N ASP A 435 22.31 14.28 -8.69
CA ASP A 435 22.93 14.54 -7.39
C ASP A 435 22.70 15.97 -6.89
N THR A 436 22.59 16.96 -7.79
CA THR A 436 22.34 18.35 -7.39
C THR A 436 20.98 18.50 -6.76
N VAL A 437 19.95 17.88 -7.36
CA VAL A 437 18.58 17.92 -6.84
C VAL A 437 18.48 17.14 -5.53
N HIS A 438 19.05 15.95 -5.50
CA HIS A 438 19.09 15.11 -4.30
C HIS A 438 19.75 15.82 -3.13
N ASN A 439 20.96 16.36 -3.32
CA ASN A 439 21.68 17.09 -2.28
C ASN A 439 20.93 18.34 -1.80
N MET A 440 20.24 19.04 -2.69
CA MET A 440 19.39 20.18 -2.33
C MET A 440 18.21 19.77 -1.44
N ILE A 441 17.54 18.65 -1.77
CA ILE A 441 16.45 18.11 -0.95
C ILE A 441 16.96 17.68 0.42
N LEU A 442 18.12 17.01 0.47
CA LEU A 442 18.76 16.62 1.72
C LEU A 442 19.11 17.81 2.60
N GLU A 443 19.71 18.84 2.01
CA GLU A 443 20.03 20.09 2.71
C GLU A 443 18.77 20.71 3.31
N TYR A 444 17.69 20.80 2.53
CA TYR A 444 16.40 21.29 3.01
C TYR A 444 15.88 20.48 4.21
N LEU A 445 15.88 19.17 4.11
CA LEU A 445 15.37 18.30 5.16
C LEU A 445 16.24 18.37 6.42
N LYS A 446 17.56 18.42 6.30
CA LYS A 446 18.50 18.51 7.44
C LYS A 446 18.50 19.86 8.14
N THR A 447 18.10 20.92 7.45
CA THR A 447 18.12 22.29 7.99
C THR A 447 16.72 22.83 8.21
N GLU A 448 16.06 23.32 7.16
CA GLU A 448 14.78 24.04 7.26
C GLU A 448 13.66 23.16 7.86
N PHE A 449 13.57 21.88 7.45
CA PHE A 449 12.56 20.97 7.97
C PHE A 449 12.84 20.59 9.43
N VAL A 450 14.08 20.23 9.78
CA VAL A 450 14.46 19.86 11.15
C VAL A 450 14.20 21.01 12.11
N ASP A 451 14.62 22.26 11.75
CA ASP A 451 14.39 23.44 12.58
C ASP A 451 12.89 23.72 12.74
N PHE A 452 12.12 23.66 11.65
CA PHE A 452 10.67 23.81 11.69
C PHE A 452 10.04 22.78 12.65
N TRP A 453 10.33 21.48 12.47
CA TRP A 453 9.66 20.44 13.24
C TRP A 453 10.02 20.48 14.72
N CYS A 454 11.28 20.76 15.07
CA CYS A 454 11.69 20.86 16.48
C CYS A 454 10.99 21.98 17.23
N ASP A 455 10.63 23.07 16.55
CA ASP A 455 9.98 24.24 17.14
C ASP A 455 8.45 24.32 16.83
N HIS A 456 7.88 23.29 16.14
CA HIS A 456 6.46 23.23 15.79
C HIS A 456 5.63 22.57 16.91
N PRO A 457 4.59 23.21 17.45
CA PRO A 457 3.71 22.60 18.46
C PRO A 457 2.92 21.44 17.88
N LEU A 458 2.91 20.29 18.57
CA LEU A 458 2.18 19.08 18.16
C LEU A 458 1.07 18.74 19.18
N GLY A 459 -0.12 18.44 18.68
CA GLY A 459 -1.20 17.93 19.51
C GLY A 459 -0.84 16.63 20.23
N LEU A 460 -0.04 15.76 19.57
CA LEU A 460 0.55 14.56 20.16
C LEU A 460 1.31 14.84 21.48
N LEU A 461 1.89 16.03 21.61
CA LEU A 461 2.70 16.46 22.75
C LEU A 461 1.94 17.46 23.65
N ASP A 462 0.62 17.40 23.65
CA ASP A 462 -0.26 18.30 24.41
C ASP A 462 -0.03 19.80 24.10
N GLY A 463 0.30 20.09 22.82
CA GLY A 463 0.57 21.43 22.31
C GLY A 463 1.99 21.94 22.57
N LYS A 464 2.88 21.12 23.15
CA LYS A 464 4.31 21.45 23.27
C LYS A 464 5.02 21.18 21.94
N THR A 465 6.13 21.90 21.76
CA THR A 465 7.08 21.57 20.68
C THR A 465 7.90 20.32 21.04
N PRO A 466 8.43 19.57 20.07
CA PRO A 466 9.36 18.47 20.33
C PRO A 466 10.53 18.87 21.21
N LYS A 467 11.07 20.07 21.02
CA LYS A 467 12.19 20.63 21.79
C LYS A 467 11.83 20.89 23.26
N GLU A 468 10.63 21.40 23.55
CA GLU A 468 10.14 21.60 24.91
C GLU A 468 9.83 20.27 25.62
N ALA A 469 9.36 19.27 24.86
CA ALA A 469 8.92 17.99 25.41
C ALA A 469 10.08 16.96 25.54
N ALA A 470 11.18 17.08 24.81
CA ALA A 470 12.26 16.09 24.75
C ALA A 470 12.94 15.80 26.10
N GLY A 471 12.93 16.76 27.04
CA GLY A 471 13.49 16.61 28.39
C GLY A 471 12.58 15.88 29.38
N ASP A 472 11.32 15.62 29.03
CA ASP A 472 10.33 14.99 29.91
C ASP A 472 10.16 13.51 29.49
N PRO A 473 10.50 12.54 30.37
CA PRO A 473 10.38 11.11 30.07
C PRO A 473 8.99 10.67 29.57
N ASN A 474 7.91 11.37 29.96
CA ASN A 474 6.56 11.05 29.56
C ASN A 474 6.29 11.26 28.06
N TYR A 475 7.13 12.05 27.38
CA TYR A 475 6.98 12.36 25.96
C TYR A 475 8.02 11.66 25.07
N VAL A 476 9.10 11.12 25.65
CA VAL A 476 10.22 10.54 24.86
C VAL A 476 9.74 9.48 23.88
N ALA A 477 8.93 8.52 24.32
CA ALA A 477 8.41 7.47 23.44
C ALA A 477 7.52 8.06 22.33
N ARG A 478 6.66 9.04 22.64
CA ARG A 478 5.82 9.72 21.65
C ARG A 478 6.62 10.48 20.60
N ILE A 479 7.69 11.17 21.01
CA ILE A 479 8.59 11.88 20.09
C ILE A 479 9.33 10.87 19.21
N GLN A 480 9.84 9.78 19.78
CA GLN A 480 10.53 8.73 19.02
C GLN A 480 9.59 8.05 18.01
N GLY A 481 8.33 7.78 18.40
CA GLY A 481 7.33 7.25 17.48
C GLY A 481 6.99 8.24 16.34
N ALA A 482 6.90 9.55 16.66
CA ALA A 482 6.71 10.58 15.64
C ALA A 482 7.90 10.66 14.67
N ILE A 483 9.13 10.47 15.15
CA ILE A 483 10.33 10.42 14.30
C ILE A 483 10.27 9.20 13.37
N GLN A 484 9.78 8.04 13.82
CA GLN A 484 9.59 6.88 12.95
C GLN A 484 8.50 7.11 11.89
N LEU A 485 7.42 7.83 12.23
CA LEU A 485 6.41 8.24 11.26
C LEU A 485 7.02 9.18 10.20
N ILE A 486 7.86 10.14 10.61
CA ILE A 486 8.61 11.03 9.70
C ILE A 486 9.54 10.22 8.81
N GLU A 487 10.26 9.26 9.37
CA GLU A 487 11.13 8.35 8.64
C GLU A 487 10.38 7.64 7.49
N TYR A 488 9.17 7.16 7.78
CA TYR A 488 8.32 6.53 6.76
C TYR A 488 7.86 7.53 5.67
N TRP A 489 7.59 8.78 6.03
CA TRP A 489 7.15 9.80 5.06
C TRP A 489 8.28 10.29 4.16
N ILE A 490 9.53 10.13 4.56
CA ILE A 490 10.69 10.47 3.74
C ILE A 490 11.04 9.25 2.87
N ILE A 491 10.69 9.31 1.59
CA ILE A 491 10.86 8.21 0.62
C ILE A 491 12.32 8.14 0.10
N ASP A 492 13.32 8.42 0.94
CA ASP A 492 14.71 8.40 0.53
C ASP A 492 15.59 7.64 1.52
N ASP A 493 16.69 7.04 1.04
CA ASP A 493 17.70 6.40 1.90
C ASP A 493 18.31 7.38 2.92
N ALA A 494 18.26 8.66 2.62
CA ALA A 494 18.65 9.73 3.51
C ALA A 494 17.72 9.92 4.72
N ALA A 495 16.58 9.26 4.77
CA ALA A 495 15.67 9.30 5.91
C ALA A 495 16.39 9.04 7.24
N PHE A 496 17.37 8.12 7.24
CA PHE A 496 18.17 7.83 8.42
C PHE A 496 18.99 8.99 8.93
N GLU A 497 19.70 9.65 8.01
CA GLU A 497 20.52 10.81 8.40
C GLU A 497 19.64 11.90 9.00
N ILE A 498 18.44 12.11 8.45
CA ILE A 498 17.50 13.12 8.91
C ILE A 498 16.93 12.78 10.28
N VAL A 499 16.50 11.52 10.49
CA VAL A 499 15.97 11.11 11.81
C VAL A 499 17.05 11.08 12.89
N ASP A 500 18.29 10.80 12.54
CA ASP A 500 19.42 10.92 13.48
C ASP A 500 19.78 12.37 13.79
N VAL A 501 19.67 13.28 12.81
CA VAL A 501 19.78 14.71 13.05
C VAL A 501 18.67 15.20 13.99
N LEU A 502 17.41 14.77 13.78
CA LEU A 502 16.28 15.06 14.68
C LEU A 502 16.55 14.58 16.11
N ARG A 503 16.95 13.29 16.27
CA ARG A 503 17.29 12.73 17.59
C ARG A 503 18.42 13.51 18.27
N THR A 504 19.48 13.79 17.53
CA THR A 504 20.64 14.55 18.04
C THR A 504 20.23 15.97 18.46
N ARG A 505 19.42 16.66 17.64
CA ARG A 505 18.93 18.02 17.93
C ARG A 505 18.09 18.07 19.21
N LEU A 506 17.35 17.00 19.50
CA LEU A 506 16.47 16.87 20.66
C LEU A 506 17.17 16.22 21.88
N GLY A 507 18.43 15.80 21.76
CA GLY A 507 19.14 15.09 22.81
C GLY A 507 18.59 13.69 23.11
N LEU A 508 17.92 13.09 22.13
CA LEU A 508 17.35 11.73 22.24
C LEU A 508 18.38 10.65 21.89
N PRO A 509 18.26 9.42 22.43
CA PRO A 509 19.14 8.33 22.09
C PRO A 509 19.05 7.97 20.61
N LEU A 510 20.22 7.72 20.00
CA LEU A 510 20.33 7.14 18.67
C LEU A 510 20.13 5.63 18.74
N PHE A 511 19.46 5.07 17.74
CA PHE A 511 19.35 3.62 17.61
C PHE A 511 20.56 3.09 16.83
N GLY A 512 21.57 2.59 17.55
CA GLY A 512 22.83 2.15 16.99
C GLY A 512 22.75 0.80 16.24
N PRO A 513 23.87 0.32 15.70
CA PRO A 513 23.95 -1.00 15.06
C PRO A 513 23.56 -2.12 16.03
N ILE A 514 22.90 -3.15 15.50
CA ILE A 514 22.56 -4.37 16.23
C ILE A 514 23.70 -5.37 16.01
N ALA A 515 24.41 -5.71 17.10
CA ALA A 515 25.50 -6.68 17.04
C ALA A 515 24.96 -8.10 16.92
N ILE A 516 25.54 -8.86 15.99
CA ILE A 516 25.22 -10.28 15.80
C ILE A 516 25.97 -11.07 16.88
N PRO A 517 25.31 -11.97 17.63
CA PRO A 517 25.98 -12.79 18.64
C PRO A 517 27.06 -13.65 18.01
N GLU A 518 28.27 -13.62 18.62
CA GLU A 518 29.41 -14.43 18.22
C GLU A 518 29.62 -15.56 19.24
N GLY A 519 29.92 -16.77 18.77
CA GLY A 519 30.27 -17.90 19.65
C GLY A 519 29.81 -19.26 19.10
N PRO A 520 30.29 -20.35 19.67
CA PRO A 520 30.00 -21.71 19.17
C PRO A 520 28.53 -22.12 19.33
N ASP A 521 27.81 -21.51 20.26
CA ASP A 521 26.38 -21.77 20.51
C ASP A 521 25.46 -20.70 19.86
N SER A 522 26.02 -19.72 19.11
CA SER A 522 25.24 -18.71 18.45
C SER A 522 24.53 -19.28 17.23
N ASN A 523 23.23 -18.99 17.10
CA ASN A 523 22.46 -19.23 15.89
C ASN A 523 22.07 -17.88 15.28
N PRO A 524 22.83 -17.35 14.29
CA PRO A 524 22.57 -16.05 13.71
C PRO A 524 21.19 -15.95 13.06
N MET A 525 20.64 -17.03 12.48
CA MET A 525 19.30 -17.02 11.89
C MET A 525 18.22 -16.91 12.96
N ALA A 526 18.28 -17.71 14.02
CA ALA A 526 17.35 -17.58 15.13
C ALA A 526 17.43 -16.19 15.79
N PHE A 527 18.62 -15.57 15.79
CA PHE A 527 18.77 -14.20 16.26
C PHE A 527 18.09 -13.19 15.33
N LEU A 528 18.27 -13.33 14.00
CA LEU A 528 17.55 -12.49 13.04
C LEU A 528 16.04 -12.63 13.25
N ASP A 529 15.51 -13.84 13.33
CA ASP A 529 14.08 -14.11 13.51
C ASP A 529 13.54 -13.52 14.83
N SER A 530 14.37 -13.37 15.84
CA SER A 530 14.00 -12.72 17.10
C SER A 530 13.90 -11.20 17.02
N GLN A 531 14.43 -10.62 15.95
CA GLN A 531 14.41 -9.16 15.73
C GLN A 531 13.34 -8.77 14.73
N PRO A 532 12.59 -7.68 14.97
CA PRO A 532 11.66 -7.16 14.00
C PRO A 532 12.33 -6.85 12.66
N ILE A 533 11.70 -7.24 11.57
CA ILE A 533 12.27 -7.10 10.20
C ILE A 533 12.63 -5.64 9.86
N TRP A 534 11.86 -4.66 10.33
CA TRP A 534 12.16 -3.23 10.10
C TRP A 534 13.42 -2.73 10.82
N ARG A 535 14.06 -3.56 11.69
CA ARG A 535 15.35 -3.26 12.30
C ARG A 535 16.52 -3.94 11.59
N TRP A 536 16.28 -4.84 10.64
CA TRP A 536 17.32 -5.66 9.99
C TRP A 536 18.35 -4.83 9.22
N PHE A 537 17.99 -3.66 8.73
CA PHE A 537 18.94 -2.75 8.09
C PHE A 537 20.08 -2.29 9.04
N ARG A 538 19.93 -2.47 10.34
CA ARG A 538 20.92 -2.08 11.36
C ARG A 538 21.93 -3.19 11.70
N PHE A 539 21.74 -4.39 11.17
CA PHE A 539 22.71 -5.48 11.37
C PHE A 539 24.04 -5.19 10.70
N ASP A 540 25.13 -5.71 11.31
CA ASP A 540 26.44 -5.80 10.69
C ASP A 540 26.44 -6.98 9.71
N VAL A 541 25.90 -6.74 8.50
CA VAL A 541 25.67 -7.79 7.48
C VAL A 541 26.96 -8.44 7.00
N GLU A 542 28.11 -7.75 7.12
CA GLU A 542 29.44 -8.28 6.77
C GLU A 542 29.84 -9.46 7.64
N LYS A 543 29.31 -9.54 8.87
CA LYS A 543 29.56 -10.61 9.82
C LYS A 543 28.60 -11.79 9.71
N LEU A 544 27.55 -11.67 8.90
CA LEU A 544 26.59 -12.76 8.73
C LEU A 544 27.23 -13.95 7.98
N PRO A 545 27.00 -15.20 8.45
CA PRO A 545 27.28 -16.38 7.65
C PRO A 545 26.55 -16.36 6.32
N LEU A 546 27.12 -16.98 5.30
CA LEU A 546 26.54 -16.96 3.95
C LEU A 546 25.10 -17.51 3.94
N ASP A 547 24.86 -18.63 4.62
CA ASP A 547 23.52 -19.25 4.66
C ASP A 547 22.47 -18.31 5.29
N THR A 548 22.84 -17.65 6.38
CA THR A 548 21.94 -16.65 7.03
C THR A 548 21.70 -15.44 6.13
N LEU A 549 22.74 -14.98 5.42
CA LEU A 549 22.62 -13.87 4.47
C LEU A 549 21.69 -14.22 3.30
N LEU A 550 21.78 -15.46 2.79
CA LEU A 550 20.92 -15.97 1.72
C LEU A 550 19.46 -16.08 2.16
N GLU A 551 19.20 -16.65 3.32
CA GLU A 551 17.86 -16.80 3.86
C GLU A 551 17.23 -15.43 4.17
N GLY A 552 18.00 -14.54 4.81
CA GLY A 552 17.58 -13.16 5.06
C GLY A 552 17.26 -12.40 3.78
N LEU A 553 18.07 -12.55 2.73
CA LEU A 553 17.82 -11.93 1.44
C LEU A 553 16.50 -12.42 0.82
N GLN A 554 16.21 -13.72 0.90
CA GLN A 554 14.94 -14.27 0.38
C GLN A 554 13.73 -13.69 1.10
N ILE A 555 13.79 -13.59 2.42
CA ILE A 555 12.72 -12.98 3.22
C ILE A 555 12.53 -11.51 2.81
N LEU A 556 13.63 -10.74 2.77
CA LEU A 556 13.60 -9.32 2.44
C LEU A 556 13.10 -9.03 1.02
N ALA A 557 13.40 -9.90 0.06
CA ALA A 557 12.88 -9.79 -1.31
C ALA A 557 11.36 -9.97 -1.37
N VAL A 558 10.80 -10.82 -0.49
CA VAL A 558 9.34 -11.02 -0.39
C VAL A 558 8.67 -9.84 0.30
N VAL A 559 9.18 -9.44 1.47
CA VAL A 559 8.56 -8.37 2.28
C VAL A 559 8.88 -6.97 1.77
N LYS A 560 9.87 -6.84 0.87
CA LYS A 560 10.31 -5.58 0.24
C LYS A 560 10.69 -4.47 1.24
N GLU A 561 11.36 -4.83 2.33
CA GLU A 561 12.01 -3.86 3.20
C GLU A 561 13.26 -3.33 2.49
N SER A 562 13.17 -2.11 1.94
CA SER A 562 14.15 -1.58 0.98
C SER A 562 15.55 -1.45 1.55
N ARG A 563 15.68 -1.01 2.79
CA ARG A 563 16.96 -0.69 3.43
C ARG A 563 17.79 -1.92 3.75
N ALA A 564 17.15 -2.89 4.41
CA ALA A 564 17.81 -4.16 4.68
C ALA A 564 18.08 -4.93 3.39
N LEU A 565 17.10 -4.94 2.45
CA LEU A 565 17.27 -5.59 1.14
C LEU A 565 18.48 -5.04 0.40
N TYR A 566 18.65 -3.71 0.34
CA TYR A 566 19.82 -3.09 -0.29
C TYR A 566 21.13 -3.53 0.36
N ARG A 567 21.22 -3.51 1.70
CA ARG A 567 22.43 -3.90 2.42
C ARG A 567 22.77 -5.37 2.28
N PHE A 568 21.76 -6.26 2.43
CA PHE A 568 21.96 -7.71 2.29
C PHE A 568 22.34 -8.09 0.86
N ALA A 569 21.66 -7.52 -0.14
CA ALA A 569 21.96 -7.77 -1.54
C ALA A 569 23.37 -7.30 -1.92
N LYS A 570 23.73 -6.08 -1.52
CA LYS A 570 25.06 -5.51 -1.78
C LYS A 570 26.17 -6.35 -1.13
N GLU A 571 25.99 -6.78 0.12
CA GLU A 571 26.95 -7.65 0.81
C GLU A 571 27.05 -9.02 0.12
N LEU A 572 25.93 -9.61 -0.31
CA LEU A 572 25.98 -10.87 -1.06
C LEU A 572 26.79 -10.75 -2.35
N LEU A 573 26.64 -9.64 -3.09
CA LEU A 573 27.40 -9.41 -4.32
C LEU A 573 28.89 -9.12 -4.06
N ASN A 574 29.24 -8.65 -2.87
CA ASN A 574 30.65 -8.49 -2.44
C ASN A 574 31.32 -9.82 -2.12
N ARG A 575 30.55 -10.88 -1.82
CA ARG A 575 31.11 -12.23 -1.59
C ARG A 575 31.65 -12.83 -2.89
N PRO A 576 32.66 -13.71 -2.81
CA PRO A 576 33.22 -14.34 -4.00
C PRO A 576 32.13 -15.06 -4.83
N MET A 577 32.10 -14.83 -6.12
CA MET A 577 31.12 -15.44 -7.06
C MET A 577 31.11 -16.97 -6.99
N LYS A 578 32.29 -17.59 -6.76
CA LYS A 578 32.42 -19.04 -6.67
C LYS A 578 31.77 -19.66 -5.43
N GLU A 579 31.55 -18.86 -4.38
CA GLU A 579 30.99 -19.29 -3.11
C GLU A 579 29.49 -19.02 -3.02
N THR A 580 28.95 -18.14 -3.88
CA THR A 580 27.55 -17.71 -3.88
C THR A 580 26.76 -18.35 -5.02
N PRO A 581 25.56 -18.93 -4.75
CA PRO A 581 24.72 -19.49 -5.79
C PRO A 581 24.29 -18.43 -6.83
N SER A 582 24.38 -18.75 -8.13
CA SER A 582 24.00 -17.83 -9.20
C SER A 582 22.55 -17.31 -9.06
N GLN A 583 21.63 -18.16 -8.59
CA GLN A 583 20.23 -17.75 -8.36
C GLN A 583 20.11 -16.72 -7.24
N ALA A 584 20.91 -16.82 -6.19
CA ALA A 584 20.92 -15.84 -5.11
C ALA A 584 21.52 -14.50 -5.56
N ARG A 585 22.56 -14.53 -6.38
CA ARG A 585 23.13 -13.32 -7.00
C ARG A 585 22.14 -12.64 -7.93
N PHE A 586 21.40 -13.43 -8.74
CA PHE A 586 20.31 -12.90 -9.56
C PHE A 586 19.25 -12.18 -8.68
N LEU A 587 18.81 -12.80 -7.57
CA LEU A 587 17.87 -12.20 -6.64
C LEU A 587 18.45 -10.92 -6.00
N ALA A 588 19.74 -10.89 -5.71
CA ALA A 588 20.40 -9.71 -5.16
C ALA A 588 20.41 -8.53 -6.16
N PHE A 589 20.73 -8.78 -7.43
CA PHE A 589 20.65 -7.75 -8.46
C PHE A 589 19.21 -7.25 -8.65
N GLU A 590 18.24 -8.17 -8.75
CA GLU A 590 16.82 -7.80 -8.82
C GLU A 590 16.43 -6.92 -7.62
N GLY A 591 16.82 -7.30 -6.41
CA GLY A 591 16.54 -6.55 -5.19
C GLY A 591 17.15 -5.15 -5.21
N LEU A 592 18.42 -5.00 -5.61
CA LEU A 592 19.08 -3.69 -5.70
C LEU A 592 18.41 -2.79 -6.75
N ILE A 593 18.12 -3.32 -7.93
CA ILE A 593 17.47 -2.59 -9.00
C ILE A 593 16.06 -2.15 -8.55
N ASP A 594 15.28 -3.04 -7.93
CA ASP A 594 13.95 -2.71 -7.44
C ASP A 594 13.97 -1.65 -6.31
N VAL A 595 14.97 -1.69 -5.43
CA VAL A 595 15.17 -0.64 -4.43
C VAL A 595 15.50 0.69 -5.09
N CYS A 596 16.46 0.71 -6.04
CA CYS A 596 16.81 1.92 -6.77
C CYS A 596 15.64 2.52 -7.55
N LEU A 597 14.77 1.68 -8.13
CA LEU A 597 13.55 2.15 -8.82
C LEU A 597 12.56 2.80 -7.84
N ARG A 598 12.38 2.22 -6.67
CA ARG A 598 11.47 2.76 -5.63
C ARG A 598 11.99 4.04 -4.99
N THR A 599 13.31 4.20 -4.91
CA THR A 599 13.97 5.39 -4.36
C THR A 599 14.37 6.41 -5.44
N GLU A 600 13.87 6.25 -6.67
CA GLU A 600 14.13 7.12 -7.83
C GLU A 600 15.62 7.29 -8.20
N LYS A 601 16.48 6.36 -7.76
CA LYS A 601 17.92 6.32 -8.09
C LYS A 601 18.15 5.61 -9.43
N LEU A 602 17.60 6.18 -10.50
CA LEU A 602 17.57 5.53 -11.81
C LEU A 602 18.95 5.31 -12.44
N GLU A 603 19.88 6.21 -12.21
CA GLU A 603 21.26 6.05 -12.70
C GLU A 603 21.99 4.91 -11.96
N GLU A 604 21.84 4.81 -10.65
CA GLU A 604 22.38 3.69 -9.86
C GLU A 604 21.76 2.35 -10.30
N ALA A 605 20.47 2.34 -10.63
CA ALA A 605 19.80 1.16 -11.17
C ALA A 605 20.46 0.71 -12.48
N LEU A 606 20.83 1.63 -13.38
CA LEU A 606 21.55 1.31 -14.62
C LEU A 606 22.94 0.74 -14.35
N GLU A 607 23.66 1.26 -13.35
CA GLU A 607 24.97 0.69 -12.95
C GLU A 607 24.84 -0.76 -12.46
N TRP A 608 23.80 -1.07 -11.67
CA TRP A 608 23.54 -2.42 -11.21
C TRP A 608 23.12 -3.35 -12.35
N ILE A 609 22.34 -2.87 -13.32
CA ILE A 609 22.00 -3.61 -14.53
C ILE A 609 23.25 -3.96 -15.32
N GLU A 610 24.17 -3.01 -15.54
CA GLU A 610 25.40 -3.25 -16.28
C GLU A 610 26.28 -4.32 -15.58
N LYS A 611 26.38 -4.28 -14.24
CA LYS A 611 27.08 -5.32 -13.47
C LYS A 611 26.41 -6.69 -13.63
N ALA A 612 25.06 -6.73 -13.58
CA ALA A 612 24.31 -7.97 -13.74
C ALA A 612 24.44 -8.58 -15.15
N LYS A 613 24.47 -7.74 -16.21
CA LYS A 613 24.74 -8.18 -17.61
C LYS A 613 26.13 -8.77 -17.73
N ASN A 614 27.16 -8.10 -17.20
CA ASN A 614 28.53 -8.58 -17.24
C ASN A 614 28.67 -9.94 -16.54
N GLU A 615 28.05 -10.12 -15.37
CA GLU A 615 28.05 -11.40 -14.64
C GLU A 615 27.31 -12.50 -15.41
N ALA A 616 26.16 -12.19 -16.02
CA ALA A 616 25.42 -13.14 -16.85
C ALA A 616 26.26 -13.61 -18.05
N MET A 617 26.99 -12.71 -18.70
CA MET A 617 27.90 -13.03 -19.80
C MET A 617 29.07 -13.93 -19.35
N GLU A 618 29.68 -13.63 -18.19
CA GLU A 618 30.75 -14.48 -17.62
C GLU A 618 30.27 -15.91 -17.33
N GLU A 619 29.03 -16.05 -16.84
CA GLU A 619 28.39 -17.34 -16.58
C GLU A 619 27.76 -17.98 -17.83
N LYS A 620 27.84 -17.35 -19.00
CA LYS A 620 27.21 -17.79 -20.26
C LYS A 620 25.70 -17.99 -20.13
N ARG A 621 25.05 -17.14 -19.36
CA ARG A 621 23.59 -17.07 -19.23
C ARG A 621 23.03 -15.93 -20.09
N SER A 622 21.74 -16.01 -20.42
CA SER A 622 21.03 -14.91 -21.09
C SER A 622 20.96 -13.69 -20.16
N ASP A 623 21.26 -12.53 -20.72
CA ASP A 623 21.11 -11.22 -20.08
C ASP A 623 19.84 -10.48 -20.55
N ALA A 624 18.94 -11.16 -21.26
CA ALA A 624 17.70 -10.59 -21.81
C ALA A 624 16.85 -9.87 -20.78
N VAL A 625 16.73 -10.40 -19.55
CA VAL A 625 15.94 -9.79 -18.47
C VAL A 625 16.54 -8.44 -18.05
N TRP A 626 17.86 -8.32 -18.02
CA TRP A 626 18.57 -7.09 -17.67
C TRP A 626 18.46 -6.05 -18.79
N ASN A 627 18.59 -6.47 -20.04
CA ASN A 627 18.35 -5.61 -21.19
C ASN A 627 16.91 -5.07 -21.23
N PHE A 628 15.92 -5.87 -20.85
CA PHE A 628 14.53 -5.45 -20.75
C PHE A 628 14.34 -4.38 -19.63
N ARG A 629 14.96 -4.60 -18.47
CA ARG A 629 14.97 -3.62 -17.36
C ARG A 629 15.62 -2.31 -17.77
N GLU A 630 16.76 -2.37 -18.47
CA GLU A 630 17.47 -1.21 -19.00
C GLU A 630 16.58 -0.37 -19.93
N VAL A 631 15.93 -1.00 -20.91
CA VAL A 631 14.99 -0.32 -21.82
C VAL A 631 13.92 0.43 -21.02
N THR A 632 13.33 -0.21 -20.01
CA THR A 632 12.27 0.38 -19.21
C THR A 632 12.75 1.62 -18.45
N ILE A 633 13.94 1.58 -17.85
CA ILE A 633 14.51 2.69 -17.10
C ILE A 633 14.92 3.84 -18.03
N LEU A 634 15.56 3.54 -19.15
CA LEU A 634 15.96 4.57 -20.13
C LEU A 634 14.75 5.30 -20.73
N LEU A 635 13.62 4.59 -20.92
CA LEU A 635 12.36 5.21 -21.32
C LEU A 635 11.82 6.15 -20.24
N SER A 636 11.89 5.76 -18.97
CA SER A 636 11.48 6.59 -17.84
C SER A 636 12.34 7.84 -17.70
N LEU A 637 13.64 7.75 -17.99
CA LEU A 637 14.59 8.87 -18.01
C LEU A 637 14.44 9.78 -19.24
N GLY A 638 13.61 9.41 -20.22
CA GLY A 638 13.48 10.15 -21.48
C GLY A 638 14.72 10.08 -22.39
N ARG A 639 15.65 9.13 -22.15
CA ARG A 639 16.90 8.95 -22.91
C ARG A 639 16.61 8.18 -24.21
N ALA A 640 15.91 8.85 -25.16
CA ALA A 640 15.35 8.23 -26.37
C ALA A 640 16.36 7.49 -27.24
N ALA A 641 17.54 8.06 -27.47
CA ALA A 641 18.58 7.43 -28.31
C ALA A 641 19.12 6.14 -27.68
N GLU A 642 19.36 6.14 -26.40
CA GLU A 642 19.87 4.99 -25.65
C GLU A 642 18.82 3.91 -25.48
N SER A 643 17.57 4.30 -25.17
CA SER A 643 16.45 3.34 -25.09
C SER A 643 16.20 2.65 -26.41
N HIS A 644 16.36 3.37 -27.54
CA HIS A 644 16.26 2.79 -28.86
C HIS A 644 17.38 1.79 -29.14
N ALA A 645 18.63 2.12 -28.81
CA ALA A 645 19.77 1.23 -28.97
C ALA A 645 19.62 -0.05 -28.13
N ALA A 646 19.22 0.09 -26.86
CA ALA A 646 18.96 -1.02 -25.95
C ALA A 646 17.80 -1.91 -26.44
N LEU A 647 16.73 -1.30 -26.97
CA LEU A 647 15.60 -2.03 -27.55
C LEU A 647 16.01 -2.81 -28.81
N GLN A 648 16.78 -2.19 -29.71
CA GLN A 648 17.30 -2.89 -30.90
C GLN A 648 18.20 -4.07 -30.50
N HIS A 649 19.07 -3.89 -29.54
CA HIS A 649 19.90 -4.98 -29.02
C HIS A 649 19.02 -6.12 -28.48
N LEU A 650 18.04 -5.84 -27.64
CA LEU A 650 17.14 -6.83 -27.07
C LEU A 650 16.38 -7.61 -28.15
N ILE A 651 15.89 -6.94 -29.18
CA ILE A 651 15.18 -7.59 -30.30
C ILE A 651 16.14 -8.47 -31.15
N ASN A 652 17.32 -7.97 -31.49
CA ASN A 652 18.25 -8.65 -32.40
C ASN A 652 18.89 -9.87 -31.72
N GLU A 653 19.35 -9.74 -30.50
CA GLU A 653 20.08 -10.79 -29.79
C GLU A 653 19.15 -11.76 -29.06
N HIS A 654 18.06 -11.26 -28.47
CA HIS A 654 17.18 -12.01 -27.55
C HIS A 654 15.76 -12.21 -28.07
N GLY A 655 15.37 -11.63 -29.21
CA GLY A 655 14.00 -11.71 -29.74
C GLY A 655 13.49 -13.11 -30.03
N ARG A 656 14.39 -14.11 -30.14
CA ARG A 656 14.04 -15.54 -30.32
C ARG A 656 13.89 -16.29 -28.97
N GLU A 657 14.28 -15.69 -27.89
CA GLU A 657 14.14 -16.30 -26.57
C GLU A 657 12.66 -16.28 -26.13
N GLU A 658 12.24 -17.36 -25.48
CA GLU A 658 10.86 -17.53 -25.04
C GLU A 658 10.44 -16.37 -24.10
N GLY A 659 9.29 -15.76 -24.37
CA GLY A 659 8.71 -14.68 -23.53
C GLY A 659 9.22 -13.28 -23.84
N VAL A 660 10.38 -13.06 -24.47
CA VAL A 660 10.95 -11.71 -24.70
C VAL A 660 10.02 -10.86 -25.56
N MET A 661 9.55 -11.36 -26.69
CA MET A 661 8.63 -10.62 -27.56
C MET A 661 7.27 -10.38 -26.91
N GLN A 662 6.81 -11.32 -26.09
CA GLN A 662 5.57 -11.14 -25.34
C GLN A 662 5.72 -10.03 -24.29
N ALA A 663 6.82 -9.99 -23.57
CA ALA A 663 7.11 -8.93 -22.58
C ALA A 663 7.22 -7.55 -23.25
N LEU A 664 7.88 -7.47 -24.42
CA LEU A 664 7.96 -6.23 -25.20
C LEU A 664 6.58 -5.77 -25.68
N ASN A 665 5.75 -6.66 -26.17
CA ASN A 665 4.37 -6.31 -26.56
C ASN A 665 3.57 -5.78 -25.37
N GLN A 666 3.67 -6.40 -24.20
CA GLN A 666 3.02 -5.89 -22.98
C GLN A 666 3.55 -4.50 -22.58
N LEU A 667 4.85 -4.27 -22.70
CA LEU A 667 5.44 -2.96 -22.45
C LEU A 667 4.85 -1.89 -23.40
N PHE A 668 4.80 -2.18 -24.70
CA PHE A 668 4.26 -1.26 -25.70
C PHE A 668 2.76 -0.98 -25.52
N VAL A 669 1.97 -1.98 -25.07
CA VAL A 669 0.56 -1.79 -24.70
C VAL A 669 0.46 -0.85 -23.50
N ARG A 670 1.28 -1.03 -22.45
CA ARG A 670 1.30 -0.15 -21.27
C ARG A 670 1.68 1.29 -21.62
N LEU A 671 2.62 1.46 -22.55
CA LEU A 671 3.03 2.78 -23.04
C LEU A 671 2.00 3.43 -23.97
N GLY A 672 0.93 2.71 -24.32
CA GLY A 672 -0.08 3.17 -25.26
C GLY A 672 0.41 3.32 -26.71
N LEU A 673 1.44 2.59 -27.08
CA LEU A 673 1.99 2.57 -28.44
C LEU A 673 1.26 1.60 -29.35
N ILE A 674 0.82 0.46 -28.79
CA ILE A 674 0.01 -0.54 -29.48
C ILE A 674 -1.24 -0.88 -28.68
N ASN A 675 -2.29 -1.32 -29.36
CA ASN A 675 -3.48 -1.90 -28.75
C ASN A 675 -3.21 -3.35 -28.27
N PRO A 676 -4.07 -3.94 -27.44
CA PRO A 676 -3.93 -5.35 -27.02
C PRO A 676 -3.94 -6.37 -28.18
N ASP A 677 -4.49 -5.99 -29.34
CA ASP A 677 -4.49 -6.78 -30.56
C ASP A 677 -3.23 -6.62 -31.42
N GLY A 678 -2.22 -5.86 -30.94
CA GLY A 678 -0.97 -5.59 -31.62
C GLY A 678 -1.02 -4.47 -32.67
N THR A 679 -2.18 -3.83 -32.88
CA THR A 679 -2.30 -2.71 -33.82
C THR A 679 -1.77 -1.40 -33.23
N PRO A 680 -1.10 -0.52 -34.01
CA PRO A 680 -0.65 0.78 -33.53
C PRO A 680 -1.82 1.65 -33.03
N THR A 681 -1.61 2.38 -31.95
CA THR A 681 -2.61 3.33 -31.47
C THR A 681 -2.65 4.59 -32.33
N ALA A 682 -3.77 5.35 -32.26
CA ALA A 682 -3.90 6.65 -32.94
C ALA A 682 -2.76 7.62 -32.54
N ARG A 683 -2.28 7.55 -31.30
CA ARG A 683 -1.16 8.36 -30.79
C ARG A 683 0.16 7.98 -31.48
N ALA A 684 0.40 6.69 -31.68
CA ALA A 684 1.59 6.21 -32.41
C ALA A 684 1.52 6.54 -33.91
N MET A 685 0.30 6.66 -34.49
CA MET A 685 0.12 7.06 -35.89
C MET A 685 0.26 8.58 -36.12
N GLN A 686 -0.16 9.39 -35.17
CA GLN A 686 -0.02 10.87 -35.24
C GLN A 686 1.43 11.34 -35.12
N SER A 687 2.30 10.57 -34.47
CA SER A 687 3.74 10.87 -34.42
C SER A 687 4.48 10.63 -35.76
N ARG A 688 3.78 10.17 -36.79
CA ARG A 688 4.32 9.98 -38.15
C ARG A 688 4.28 11.21 -39.06
N GLU A 689 3.64 12.30 -38.65
CA GLU A 689 3.78 13.57 -39.38
C GLU A 689 5.08 14.26 -39.01
N PRO A 690 5.89 14.74 -40.00
CA PRO A 690 7.19 15.32 -39.73
C PRO A 690 7.06 16.69 -39.12
N GLN A 691 6.81 16.78 -37.82
CA GLN A 691 7.14 17.96 -37.04
C GLN A 691 8.58 17.83 -36.54
N GLN A 692 9.42 18.71 -37.03
CA GLN A 692 10.74 18.98 -36.45
C GLN A 692 10.56 19.49 -35.00
N VAL A 693 10.42 18.60 -34.06
CA VAL A 693 10.78 18.84 -32.64
C VAL A 693 11.00 17.50 -31.97
N SER A 694 12.25 17.28 -31.56
CA SER A 694 12.77 16.50 -30.45
C SER A 694 11.94 15.34 -29.90
N GLY A 695 12.38 14.11 -30.15
CA GLY A 695 12.42 13.11 -29.09
C GLY A 695 11.39 12.00 -29.10
N LEU A 696 10.62 11.77 -30.15
CA LEU A 696 9.87 10.50 -30.28
C LEU A 696 10.31 9.75 -31.54
N TRP A 697 10.89 8.57 -31.31
CA TRP A 697 11.38 7.68 -32.36
C TRP A 697 10.24 7.25 -33.30
N THR A 698 10.51 7.36 -34.62
CA THR A 698 9.73 6.69 -35.66
C THR A 698 10.65 5.70 -36.39
N PRO A 699 10.21 4.46 -36.70
CA PRO A 699 11.02 3.43 -37.32
C PRO A 699 11.66 3.80 -38.69
N ASP A 700 11.24 4.89 -39.33
CA ASP A 700 11.56 5.22 -40.69
C ASP A 700 12.66 6.29 -40.88
N ALA A 701 13.30 6.79 -39.81
CA ALA A 701 14.12 8.01 -39.92
C ALA A 701 15.60 7.77 -40.31
N GLU A 702 16.18 6.58 -40.15
CA GLU A 702 17.64 6.39 -40.39
C GLU A 702 18.09 5.16 -41.19
N ALA A 703 17.20 4.24 -41.53
CA ALA A 703 17.59 3.10 -42.39
C ALA A 703 16.91 3.25 -43.75
N GLY A 704 17.59 3.69 -44.77
CA GLY A 704 17.10 3.84 -46.15
C GLY A 704 16.54 2.53 -46.75
N VAL A 705 15.54 1.93 -46.12
CA VAL A 705 14.80 0.76 -46.57
C VAL A 705 13.56 1.24 -47.29
N PRO A 706 13.27 0.81 -48.51
CA PRO A 706 12.08 1.22 -49.28
C PRO A 706 10.82 0.84 -48.53
N ALA A 707 9.83 1.77 -48.52
CA ALA A 707 8.57 1.70 -47.79
C ALA A 707 7.71 0.44 -48.03
N GLU A 708 8.00 -0.37 -49.05
CA GLU A 708 7.27 -1.62 -49.36
C GLU A 708 7.58 -2.78 -48.41
N ASN A 709 8.70 -2.74 -47.65
CA ASN A 709 9.08 -3.82 -46.74
C ASN A 709 8.77 -3.50 -45.25
N ALA A 710 8.45 -2.27 -44.91
CA ALA A 710 8.17 -1.88 -43.51
C ALA A 710 6.84 -2.45 -42.98
N SER A 711 5.87 -2.72 -43.87
CA SER A 711 4.57 -3.28 -43.49
C SER A 711 4.59 -4.79 -43.20
N LYS A 712 5.69 -5.49 -43.55
CA LYS A 712 5.82 -6.95 -43.36
C LYS A 712 6.55 -7.33 -42.06
N LEU A 713 7.11 -6.36 -41.33
CA LEU A 713 7.84 -6.60 -40.06
C LEU A 713 6.94 -6.73 -38.84
N TRP A 714 5.64 -6.46 -38.98
CA TRP A 714 4.69 -6.33 -37.82
C TRP A 714 3.43 -7.17 -37.95
N THR A 715 3.30 -8.07 -38.93
CA THR A 715 2.22 -9.08 -38.98
C THR A 715 2.79 -10.44 -38.63
N PRO A 716 2.35 -11.09 -37.54
CA PRO A 716 2.63 -12.50 -37.34
C PRO A 716 1.90 -13.29 -38.45
N ASP A 717 2.60 -14.18 -39.14
CA ASP A 717 2.00 -15.30 -39.86
C ASP A 717 1.55 -16.37 -38.86
#